data_184ab7d63f2397776756e2b3375c500f
#
_entry.id   184ab7d63f2397776756e2b3375c500f
#
_cell.length_a   1.000
_cell.length_b   1.000
_cell.length_c   1.000
_cell.angle_alpha   90.00
_cell.angle_beta   90.00
_cell.angle_gamma   90.00
#
_symmetry.space_group_name_H-M   'P 1'
#
loop_
_entity.id
_entity.type
_entity.pdbx_description
1 polymer ?
#
loop_
_entity_poly.entity_id
_entity_poly.type
_entity_poly.pdbx_seq_one_letter_code
_entity_poly.pdbx_strand_id
1 'polypeptide(L)'
;MVQARSDKYWFGDFELNTVEWVLRQKGEILPLAPKALQALELLVRNGGSVVSRKDMVESLWPDAFVEESNLTVTISMLRRALGDSETGTKFIETVPKRGYRFVPLVKTIRNGRLSRDSFSSMGIVRLTNAGRVLDVAISADARLLAYVPIDAGNHSLWIWNLSSGEKWEVLPTDPALCWGMKFTKDGQTLFYTTTQPNTTISVLYCIAVHGGGAQRARQVVVNIDSPIALSPDGERIAFVRSFPGQHRDVLIVANIDGGNEKELTSRTHPDKLSFSSPSWSPDGKLIAVGASRNNKLEFSLIAVPLSGAAAIELCPWDWKDLRAVAWSNDGRNLYFSATELNSNSLQIWRLPYPDCEAQRITNDTNSYEELSLALHPPTLVTMQADALANIWIVPAGGVPRRITSGRTEGFDGLAVTASGRVFYASTENQQPDLWSMNSDGSDSRQLTRDGCLFPSVSRDGRFVAYVSAKGGKHHIWRMDGDGNNKKQLTDGDGESYPSISSEGRWIVYTPQGQARNTLWRISINGGQPIQLTRDSLAIKAVVSPDGKRIACTYRKDEADKWKIAVLAADGGEPLMVFGLPYPYHQVIRWSPDGKALDYLDRYSGVFNIWRQPLDGSAPTQLTNFTEDAIFYFDWDDKGQLIAARGAKIRDIVLIRNFE
;
A
#
# COMPACT_ATOMS: atom_id res chain seq x y z
N MET A 1 -19.25 18.01 0.58
CA MET A 1 -19.85 18.71 -0.58
C MET A 1 -20.64 17.70 -1.38
N VAL A 2 -21.90 18.00 -1.72
CA VAL A 2 -22.77 17.09 -2.49
C VAL A 2 -22.17 16.92 -3.88
N GLN A 3 -21.77 15.69 -4.26
CA GLN A 3 -21.40 15.38 -5.64
C GLN A 3 -22.53 15.82 -6.57
N ALA A 4 -22.22 16.64 -7.58
CA ALA A 4 -23.18 17.09 -8.58
C ALA A 4 -23.79 15.86 -9.27
N ARG A 5 -25.11 15.69 -9.17
CA ARG A 5 -25.86 14.60 -9.79
C ARG A 5 -25.78 14.75 -11.30
N SER A 6 -25.48 13.66 -12.01
CA SER A 6 -25.66 13.61 -13.46
C SER A 6 -27.15 13.39 -13.75
N ASP A 7 -27.67 14.04 -14.77
CA ASP A 7 -29.11 14.00 -15.05
C ASP A 7 -29.53 12.74 -15.80
N LYS A 8 -28.61 12.11 -16.53
CA LYS A 8 -28.89 10.94 -17.35
C LYS A 8 -27.72 9.96 -17.39
N TYR A 9 -28.04 8.66 -17.35
CA TYR A 9 -27.08 7.55 -17.45
C TYR A 9 -27.51 6.58 -18.54
N TRP A 10 -26.57 6.12 -19.39
CA TRP A 10 -26.79 5.12 -20.43
C TRP A 10 -25.91 3.90 -20.19
N PHE A 11 -26.49 2.71 -20.31
CA PHE A 11 -25.77 1.44 -20.18
C PHE A 11 -26.46 0.36 -21.02
N GLY A 12 -25.74 -0.27 -21.92
CA GLY A 12 -26.34 -1.15 -22.93
C GLY A 12 -27.45 -0.42 -23.71
N ASP A 13 -28.62 -1.01 -23.80
CA ASP A 13 -29.80 -0.44 -24.46
C ASP A 13 -30.69 0.41 -23.52
N PHE A 14 -30.20 0.71 -22.30
CA PHE A 14 -30.98 1.41 -21.27
C PHE A 14 -30.53 2.87 -21.09
N GLU A 15 -31.52 3.74 -20.81
CA GLU A 15 -31.35 5.12 -20.37
C GLU A 15 -32.03 5.32 -19.02
N LEU A 16 -31.28 5.63 -17.97
CA LEU A 16 -31.81 6.07 -16.67
C LEU A 16 -31.80 7.60 -16.62
N ASN A 17 -32.96 8.22 -16.56
CA ASN A 17 -33.11 9.67 -16.38
C ASN A 17 -33.49 9.93 -14.91
N THR A 18 -32.59 10.58 -14.16
CA THR A 18 -32.77 10.84 -12.73
C THR A 18 -33.54 12.12 -12.43
N VAL A 19 -33.78 12.96 -13.42
CA VAL A 19 -34.66 14.14 -13.32
C VAL A 19 -36.10 13.70 -13.43
N GLU A 20 -36.41 12.89 -14.44
CA GLU A 20 -37.75 12.34 -14.67
C GLU A 20 -38.03 11.09 -13.83
N TRP A 21 -37.01 10.50 -13.20
CA TRP A 21 -37.10 9.22 -12.45
C TRP A 21 -37.70 8.07 -13.25
N VAL A 22 -37.18 7.88 -14.47
CA VAL A 22 -37.63 6.81 -15.37
C VAL A 22 -36.43 6.04 -15.93
N LEU A 23 -36.62 4.72 -16.09
CA LEU A 23 -35.76 3.86 -16.87
C LEU A 23 -36.40 3.64 -18.25
N ARG A 24 -35.62 3.80 -19.32
CA ARG A 24 -36.08 3.49 -20.70
C ARG A 24 -35.20 2.40 -21.29
N GLN A 25 -35.81 1.53 -22.08
CA GLN A 25 -35.10 0.56 -22.91
C GLN A 25 -35.49 0.83 -24.38
N LYS A 26 -34.46 1.13 -25.22
CA LYS A 26 -34.68 1.49 -26.65
C LYS A 26 -35.72 2.61 -26.85
N GLY A 27 -35.80 3.54 -25.88
CA GLY A 27 -36.73 4.68 -25.90
C GLY A 27 -38.09 4.44 -25.20
N GLU A 28 -38.49 3.20 -24.93
CA GLU A 28 -39.70 2.88 -24.20
C GLU A 28 -39.52 2.84 -22.69
N ILE A 29 -40.50 3.35 -21.93
CA ILE A 29 -40.43 3.42 -20.48
C ILE A 29 -40.63 2.02 -19.89
N LEU A 30 -39.66 1.57 -19.07
CA LEU A 30 -39.75 0.37 -18.24
C LEU A 30 -40.31 0.74 -16.86
N PRO A 31 -41.47 0.24 -16.45
CA PRO A 31 -42.01 0.55 -15.13
C PRO A 31 -41.20 -0.14 -14.03
N LEU A 32 -40.61 0.65 -13.14
CA LEU A 32 -39.90 0.18 -11.95
C LEU A 32 -40.45 0.84 -10.69
N ALA A 33 -40.50 0.08 -9.61
CA ALA A 33 -40.86 0.63 -8.30
C ALA A 33 -39.83 1.72 -7.87
N PRO A 34 -40.27 2.78 -7.17
CA PRO A 34 -39.39 3.89 -6.79
C PRO A 34 -38.10 3.45 -6.07
N LYS A 35 -38.18 2.45 -5.18
CA LYS A 35 -36.99 1.92 -4.47
C LYS A 35 -36.04 1.14 -5.39
N ALA A 36 -36.58 0.47 -6.41
CA ALA A 36 -35.76 -0.19 -7.43
C ALA A 36 -35.00 0.84 -8.31
N LEU A 37 -35.67 1.95 -8.69
CA LEU A 37 -35.01 3.06 -9.40
C LEU A 37 -33.91 3.71 -8.57
N GLN A 38 -34.16 3.93 -7.26
CA GLN A 38 -33.14 4.46 -6.34
C GLN A 38 -31.95 3.49 -6.21
N ALA A 39 -32.21 2.19 -6.09
CA ALA A 39 -31.15 1.19 -6.04
C ALA A 39 -30.36 1.13 -7.35
N LEU A 40 -31.04 1.26 -8.50
CA LEU A 40 -30.40 1.32 -9.81
C LEU A 40 -29.54 2.57 -9.95
N GLU A 41 -30.04 3.75 -9.57
CA GLU A 41 -29.25 5.00 -9.59
C GLU A 41 -27.98 4.85 -8.73
N LEU A 42 -28.11 4.32 -7.52
CA LEU A 42 -26.99 4.11 -6.62
C LEU A 42 -25.95 3.16 -7.23
N LEU A 43 -26.38 2.06 -7.82
CA LEU A 43 -25.50 1.09 -8.48
C LEU A 43 -24.82 1.66 -9.74
N VAL A 44 -25.59 2.33 -10.58
CA VAL A 44 -25.13 2.94 -11.85
C VAL A 44 -24.16 4.08 -11.57
N ARG A 45 -24.44 4.91 -10.58
CA ARG A 45 -23.56 6.00 -10.13
C ARG A 45 -22.22 5.49 -9.60
N ASN A 46 -22.21 4.30 -8.99
CA ASN A 46 -21.02 3.61 -8.53
C ASN A 46 -20.55 2.53 -9.52
N GLY A 47 -20.82 2.71 -10.81
CA GLY A 47 -20.56 1.72 -11.85
C GLY A 47 -19.17 1.09 -11.76
N GLY A 48 -19.11 -0.25 -11.81
CA GLY A 48 -17.89 -1.02 -11.63
C GLY A 48 -17.46 -1.26 -10.17
N SER A 49 -17.88 -0.41 -9.22
CA SER A 49 -17.58 -0.56 -7.79
C SER A 49 -18.61 -1.43 -7.07
N VAL A 50 -18.16 -2.11 -6.00
CA VAL A 50 -19.05 -2.84 -5.11
C VAL A 50 -19.69 -1.87 -4.11
N VAL A 51 -21.01 -1.77 -4.14
CA VAL A 51 -21.78 -1.08 -3.09
C VAL A 51 -22.14 -2.09 -2.02
N SER A 52 -21.77 -1.81 -0.77
CA SER A 52 -22.04 -2.75 0.32
C SER A 52 -23.55 -2.88 0.59
N ARG A 53 -23.97 -4.04 1.13
CA ARG A 53 -25.38 -4.22 1.52
C ARG A 53 -25.83 -3.17 2.52
N LYS A 54 -24.96 -2.84 3.47
CA LYS A 54 -25.22 -1.84 4.50
C LYS A 54 -25.42 -0.45 3.89
N ASP A 55 -24.51 -0.01 3.02
CA ASP A 55 -24.60 1.30 2.36
C ASP A 55 -25.87 1.39 1.48
N MET A 56 -26.23 0.29 0.82
CA MET A 56 -27.48 0.22 0.05
C MET A 56 -28.70 0.36 0.96
N VAL A 57 -28.76 -0.36 2.07
CA VAL A 57 -29.89 -0.27 3.02
C VAL A 57 -29.97 1.14 3.62
N GLU A 58 -28.86 1.70 4.10
CA GLU A 58 -28.83 3.05 4.66
C GLU A 58 -29.22 4.13 3.63
N SER A 59 -28.77 3.98 2.38
CA SER A 59 -29.09 4.93 1.31
C SER A 59 -30.54 4.83 0.84
N LEU A 60 -31.10 3.62 0.78
CA LEU A 60 -32.46 3.40 0.30
C LEU A 60 -33.54 3.60 1.37
N TRP A 61 -33.22 3.36 2.63
CA TRP A 61 -34.16 3.46 3.77
C TRP A 61 -33.51 4.18 4.98
N PRO A 62 -33.16 5.48 4.85
CA PRO A 62 -32.40 6.19 5.88
C PRO A 62 -33.15 6.31 7.22
N ASP A 63 -34.50 6.31 7.20
CA ASP A 63 -35.34 6.53 8.37
C ASP A 63 -36.11 5.28 8.84
N ALA A 64 -35.77 4.10 8.31
CA ALA A 64 -36.49 2.87 8.62
C ALA A 64 -35.54 1.70 8.93
N PHE A 65 -35.84 0.95 9.96
CA PHE A 65 -35.20 -0.34 10.22
C PHE A 65 -35.79 -1.39 9.25
N VAL A 66 -35.01 -1.79 8.26
CA VAL A 66 -35.43 -2.70 7.19
C VAL A 66 -34.54 -3.95 7.19
N GLU A 67 -35.16 -5.13 7.09
CA GLU A 67 -34.43 -6.38 6.97
C GLU A 67 -33.69 -6.49 5.64
N GLU A 68 -32.53 -7.15 5.61
CA GLU A 68 -31.73 -7.39 4.40
C GLU A 68 -32.48 -8.15 3.29
N SER A 69 -33.55 -8.86 3.65
CA SER A 69 -34.45 -9.53 2.73
C SER A 69 -35.07 -8.55 1.71
N ASN A 70 -35.43 -7.34 2.12
CA ASN A 70 -36.01 -6.30 1.26
C ASN A 70 -35.03 -5.81 0.19
N LEU A 71 -33.76 -5.69 0.53
CA LEU A 71 -32.71 -5.37 -0.44
C LEU A 71 -32.56 -6.49 -1.48
N THR A 72 -32.59 -7.76 -1.04
CA THR A 72 -32.52 -8.92 -1.94
C THR A 72 -33.69 -8.94 -2.92
N VAL A 73 -34.89 -8.64 -2.47
CA VAL A 73 -36.09 -8.52 -3.35
C VAL A 73 -35.92 -7.37 -4.35
N THR A 74 -35.44 -6.21 -3.89
CA THR A 74 -35.22 -5.05 -4.76
C THR A 74 -34.18 -5.36 -5.86
N ILE A 75 -33.09 -6.01 -5.54
CA ILE A 75 -32.05 -6.43 -6.51
C ILE A 75 -32.63 -7.49 -7.48
N SER A 76 -33.46 -8.42 -6.99
CA SER A 76 -34.11 -9.42 -7.85
C SER A 76 -35.05 -8.77 -8.86
N MET A 77 -35.83 -7.76 -8.44
CA MET A 77 -36.67 -6.96 -9.34
C MET A 77 -35.84 -6.24 -10.41
N LEU A 78 -34.73 -5.64 -10.03
CA LEU A 78 -33.82 -4.98 -10.98
C LEU A 78 -33.23 -5.94 -12.00
N ARG A 79 -32.75 -7.10 -11.56
CA ARG A 79 -32.20 -8.13 -12.45
C ARG A 79 -33.25 -8.57 -13.48
N ARG A 80 -34.47 -8.82 -13.03
CA ARG A 80 -35.56 -9.20 -13.92
C ARG A 80 -35.88 -8.11 -14.94
N ALA A 81 -35.95 -6.85 -14.52
CA ALA A 81 -36.24 -5.73 -15.41
C ALA A 81 -35.11 -5.44 -16.42
N LEU A 82 -33.86 -5.71 -16.04
CA LEU A 82 -32.70 -5.55 -16.90
C LEU A 82 -32.40 -6.76 -17.79
N GLY A 83 -33.15 -7.88 -17.61
CA GLY A 83 -32.99 -9.11 -18.40
C GLY A 83 -31.77 -9.94 -18.01
N ASP A 84 -31.28 -9.82 -16.79
CA ASP A 84 -30.05 -10.44 -16.29
C ASP A 84 -30.03 -11.98 -16.37
N SER A 85 -31.24 -12.60 -16.38
CA SER A 85 -31.40 -14.05 -16.38
C SER A 85 -31.69 -14.66 -17.76
N GLU A 86 -32.10 -13.85 -18.74
CA GLU A 86 -32.64 -14.35 -20.02
C GLU A 86 -31.65 -14.20 -21.19
N THR A 87 -30.68 -13.26 -21.09
CA THR A 87 -29.79 -12.90 -22.21
C THR A 87 -28.35 -13.32 -22.03
N GLY A 88 -27.97 -13.88 -20.87
CA GLY A 88 -26.58 -14.16 -20.52
C GLY A 88 -25.77 -12.91 -20.20
N THR A 89 -26.33 -11.71 -20.36
CA THR A 89 -25.69 -10.43 -19.99
C THR A 89 -25.91 -10.16 -18.51
N LYS A 90 -24.83 -9.97 -17.79
CA LYS A 90 -24.87 -9.74 -16.34
C LYS A 90 -24.80 -8.25 -16.05
N PHE A 91 -25.89 -7.63 -15.60
CA PHE A 91 -25.97 -6.22 -15.23
C PHE A 91 -25.61 -5.99 -13.76
N ILE A 92 -26.06 -6.87 -12.86
CA ILE A 92 -25.81 -6.75 -11.42
C ILE A 92 -25.16 -8.03 -10.90
N GLU A 93 -23.92 -7.92 -10.49
CA GLU A 93 -23.19 -9.02 -9.86
C GLU A 93 -23.37 -9.00 -8.35
N THR A 94 -23.63 -10.18 -7.75
CA THR A 94 -23.52 -10.36 -6.30
C THR A 94 -22.08 -10.68 -5.96
N VAL A 95 -21.46 -9.85 -5.15
CA VAL A 95 -20.14 -10.11 -4.56
C VAL A 95 -20.36 -10.74 -3.19
N PRO A 96 -20.08 -12.05 -3.01
CA PRO A 96 -20.37 -12.76 -1.77
C PRO A 96 -19.82 -12.05 -0.54
N LYS A 97 -20.65 -11.92 0.50
CA LYS A 97 -20.35 -11.24 1.77
C LYS A 97 -20.04 -9.74 1.68
N ARG A 98 -20.04 -9.13 0.48
CA ARG A 98 -19.68 -7.71 0.29
C ARG A 98 -20.86 -6.85 -0.14
N GLY A 99 -21.63 -7.26 -1.16
CA GLY A 99 -22.71 -6.44 -1.68
C GLY A 99 -23.00 -6.71 -3.14
N TYR A 100 -23.27 -5.64 -3.89
CA TYR A 100 -23.63 -5.72 -5.30
C TYR A 100 -22.79 -4.76 -6.14
N ARG A 101 -22.50 -5.16 -7.37
CA ARG A 101 -21.73 -4.37 -8.34
C ARG A 101 -22.51 -4.25 -9.64
N PHE A 102 -22.53 -3.04 -10.20
CA PHE A 102 -23.06 -2.81 -11.55
C PHE A 102 -21.96 -3.11 -12.57
N VAL A 103 -22.18 -4.06 -13.45
CA VAL A 103 -21.15 -4.60 -14.35
C VAL A 103 -21.02 -3.79 -15.65
N PRO A 104 -22.13 -3.32 -16.30
CA PRO A 104 -22.03 -2.61 -17.55
C PRO A 104 -21.38 -1.25 -17.41
N LEU A 105 -20.75 -0.81 -18.49
CA LEU A 105 -20.23 0.55 -18.62
C LEU A 105 -21.37 1.57 -18.66
N VAL A 106 -21.22 2.60 -17.85
CA VAL A 106 -22.22 3.68 -17.72
C VAL A 106 -21.70 4.92 -18.43
N LYS A 107 -22.51 5.48 -19.34
CA LYS A 107 -22.26 6.77 -19.98
C LYS A 107 -23.09 7.84 -19.29
N THR A 108 -22.53 9.02 -19.05
CA THR A 108 -23.22 10.16 -18.41
C THR A 108 -23.17 11.41 -19.28
N ILE A 109 -24.20 12.26 -19.22
CA ILE A 109 -24.17 13.61 -19.82
C ILE A 109 -24.14 14.63 -18.68
N ARG A 110 -23.16 15.52 -18.71
CA ARG A 110 -23.12 16.75 -17.93
C ARG A 110 -23.15 17.95 -18.88
N ASN A 111 -24.06 18.88 -18.64
CA ASN A 111 -24.16 20.18 -19.35
C ASN A 111 -24.06 20.12 -20.89
N GLY A 112 -24.76 19.17 -21.52
CA GLY A 112 -24.90 19.13 -22.98
C GLY A 112 -23.66 18.69 -23.78
N ARG A 113 -22.56 18.29 -23.12
CA ARG A 113 -21.40 17.66 -23.77
C ARG A 113 -21.35 16.16 -23.42
N LEU A 114 -21.35 15.33 -24.46
CA LEU A 114 -21.05 13.90 -24.34
C LEU A 114 -19.57 13.76 -23.92
N SER A 115 -19.31 13.36 -22.66
CA SER A 115 -18.02 12.75 -22.36
C SER A 115 -18.07 11.33 -22.92
N ARG A 116 -17.34 11.06 -23.97
CA ARG A 116 -17.06 9.70 -24.42
C ARG A 116 -16.09 9.12 -23.38
N ASP A 117 -16.59 8.29 -22.46
CA ASP A 117 -15.75 7.38 -21.71
C ASP A 117 -15.18 6.35 -22.69
N SER A 118 -13.94 6.57 -23.13
CA SER A 118 -13.25 5.76 -24.14
C SER A 118 -12.83 4.38 -23.64
N PHE A 119 -13.22 3.98 -22.43
CA PHE A 119 -12.85 2.68 -21.83
C PHE A 119 -13.72 1.48 -22.27
N SER A 120 -14.59 1.66 -23.24
CA SER A 120 -15.53 0.60 -23.69
C SER A 120 -14.86 -0.64 -24.30
N SER A 121 -13.54 -0.61 -24.53
CA SER A 121 -12.74 -1.72 -25.06
C SER A 121 -11.49 -2.01 -24.22
N MET A 122 -11.37 -1.46 -23.00
CA MET A 122 -10.21 -1.69 -22.14
C MET A 122 -10.06 -3.18 -21.84
N GLY A 123 -8.91 -3.73 -22.22
CA GLY A 123 -8.55 -5.13 -21.97
C GLY A 123 -7.53 -5.19 -20.83
N ILE A 124 -7.88 -5.88 -19.76
CA ILE A 124 -6.96 -6.22 -18.66
C ILE A 124 -6.56 -7.68 -18.81
N VAL A 125 -5.27 -7.93 -19.03
CA VAL A 125 -4.71 -9.27 -19.22
C VAL A 125 -3.67 -9.54 -18.14
N ARG A 126 -3.91 -10.53 -17.30
CA ARG A 126 -2.93 -11.02 -16.33
C ARG A 126 -1.91 -11.90 -17.06
N LEU A 127 -0.62 -11.56 -16.97
CA LEU A 127 0.49 -12.28 -17.59
C LEU A 127 1.09 -13.35 -16.69
N THR A 128 1.05 -13.15 -15.37
CA THR A 128 1.57 -14.10 -14.38
C THR A 128 0.47 -14.47 -13.40
N ASN A 129 0.61 -15.62 -12.76
CA ASN A 129 -0.34 -16.12 -11.75
C ASN A 129 0.38 -16.72 -10.52
N ALA A 130 1.71 -16.61 -10.49
CA ALA A 130 2.52 -17.13 -9.39
C ALA A 130 2.57 -16.18 -8.18
N GLY A 131 2.13 -14.93 -8.35
CA GLY A 131 2.06 -13.94 -7.27
C GLY A 131 3.43 -13.48 -6.74
N ARG A 132 4.52 -13.76 -7.45
CA ARG A 132 5.90 -13.58 -6.94
C ARG A 132 6.72 -12.65 -7.84
N VAL A 133 6.21 -11.46 -8.10
CA VAL A 133 6.92 -10.42 -8.87
C VAL A 133 7.20 -9.22 -7.98
N LEU A 134 8.41 -8.68 -8.07
CA LEU A 134 8.82 -7.51 -7.28
C LEU A 134 8.67 -6.21 -8.06
N ASP A 135 9.05 -6.22 -9.35
CA ASP A 135 9.04 -5.05 -10.22
C ASP A 135 8.85 -5.43 -11.68
N VAL A 136 8.39 -4.48 -12.51
CA VAL A 136 8.09 -4.69 -13.92
C VAL A 136 8.32 -3.42 -14.75
N ALA A 137 8.87 -3.59 -15.95
CA ALA A 137 8.98 -2.52 -16.95
C ALA A 137 8.69 -3.06 -18.36
N ILE A 138 8.15 -2.23 -19.25
CA ILE A 138 7.89 -2.56 -20.65
C ILE A 138 8.70 -1.67 -21.58
N SER A 139 9.20 -2.22 -22.69
CA SER A 139 9.88 -1.46 -23.73
C SER A 139 8.91 -0.54 -24.50
N ALA A 140 9.42 0.53 -25.09
CA ALA A 140 8.61 1.53 -25.79
C ALA A 140 7.75 0.96 -26.93
N ASP A 141 8.21 -0.12 -27.56
CA ASP A 141 7.52 -0.84 -28.64
C ASP A 141 6.59 -1.96 -28.17
N ALA A 142 6.40 -2.12 -26.86
CA ALA A 142 5.62 -3.16 -26.21
C ALA A 142 6.04 -4.61 -26.51
N ARG A 143 7.27 -4.85 -26.99
CA ARG A 143 7.75 -6.20 -27.31
C ARG A 143 8.46 -6.88 -26.16
N LEU A 144 9.20 -6.12 -25.35
CA LEU A 144 10.00 -6.66 -24.26
C LEU A 144 9.42 -6.24 -22.90
N LEU A 145 9.33 -7.20 -22.01
CA LEU A 145 8.95 -7.01 -20.62
C LEU A 145 10.13 -7.42 -19.74
N ALA A 146 10.67 -6.48 -18.95
CA ALA A 146 11.59 -6.79 -17.88
C ALA A 146 10.80 -7.05 -16.59
N TYR A 147 11.16 -8.08 -15.84
CA TYR A 147 10.52 -8.35 -14.56
C TYR A 147 11.47 -9.02 -13.58
N VAL A 148 11.21 -8.84 -12.31
CA VAL A 148 12.00 -9.39 -11.21
C VAL A 148 11.15 -10.41 -10.46
N PRO A 149 11.31 -11.72 -10.72
CA PRO A 149 10.70 -12.75 -9.90
C PRO A 149 11.36 -12.83 -8.53
N ILE A 150 10.58 -13.25 -7.55
CA ILE A 150 11.04 -13.53 -6.19
C ILE A 150 11.04 -15.05 -6.01
N ASP A 151 12.21 -15.64 -5.79
CA ASP A 151 12.33 -17.05 -5.46
C ASP A 151 13.08 -17.23 -4.15
N ALA A 152 12.42 -17.87 -3.18
CA ALA A 152 12.93 -18.06 -1.82
C ALA A 152 13.58 -16.77 -1.26
N GLY A 153 13.05 -15.60 -1.70
CA GLY A 153 13.46 -14.28 -1.28
C GLY A 153 14.71 -13.73 -1.91
N ASN A 154 15.27 -14.40 -2.86
CA ASN A 154 16.27 -13.87 -3.76
C ASN A 154 15.60 -13.30 -5.00
N HIS A 155 16.32 -12.45 -5.74
CA HIS A 155 15.83 -11.74 -6.90
C HIS A 155 16.71 -12.04 -8.09
N SER A 156 16.11 -12.29 -9.24
CA SER A 156 16.79 -12.37 -10.53
C SER A 156 16.12 -11.41 -11.50
N LEU A 157 16.80 -11.01 -12.55
CA LEU A 157 16.25 -10.11 -13.57
C LEU A 157 16.06 -10.87 -14.88
N TRP A 158 14.84 -10.87 -15.35
CA TRP A 158 14.43 -11.58 -16.56
C TRP A 158 13.86 -10.64 -17.61
N ILE A 159 14.09 -10.97 -18.87
CA ILE A 159 13.38 -10.37 -20.00
C ILE A 159 12.44 -11.41 -20.61
N TRP A 160 11.26 -10.94 -20.96
CA TRP A 160 10.25 -11.72 -21.66
C TRP A 160 9.89 -11.04 -22.97
N ASN A 161 10.13 -11.69 -24.10
CA ASN A 161 9.65 -11.25 -25.40
C ASN A 161 8.16 -11.62 -25.51
N LEU A 162 7.28 -10.63 -25.47
CA LEU A 162 5.82 -10.82 -25.49
C LEU A 162 5.30 -11.34 -26.84
N SER A 163 6.07 -11.15 -27.92
CA SER A 163 5.68 -11.60 -29.27
C SER A 163 6.06 -13.05 -29.52
N SER A 164 7.28 -13.48 -29.12
CA SER A 164 7.74 -14.86 -29.30
C SER A 164 7.42 -15.77 -28.12
N GLY A 165 7.13 -15.19 -26.94
CA GLY A 165 6.97 -15.93 -25.69
C GLY A 165 8.30 -16.34 -25.04
N GLU A 166 9.44 -16.05 -25.65
CA GLU A 166 10.77 -16.40 -25.15
C GLU A 166 11.13 -15.59 -23.89
N LYS A 167 11.80 -16.25 -22.94
CA LYS A 167 12.29 -15.63 -21.71
C LYS A 167 13.76 -15.96 -21.52
N TRP A 168 14.53 -14.97 -21.05
CA TRP A 168 15.93 -15.19 -20.69
C TRP A 168 16.32 -14.40 -19.46
N GLU A 169 17.26 -14.94 -18.71
CA GLU A 169 17.81 -14.30 -17.53
C GLU A 169 18.90 -13.30 -17.91
N VAL A 170 18.84 -12.11 -17.34
CA VAL A 170 19.81 -11.02 -17.55
C VAL A 170 20.76 -10.90 -16.36
N LEU A 171 20.19 -11.03 -15.14
CA LEU A 171 20.98 -11.09 -13.90
C LEU A 171 20.61 -12.35 -13.15
N PRO A 172 21.62 -13.11 -12.69
CA PRO A 172 21.40 -14.31 -11.90
C PRO A 172 20.81 -13.96 -10.52
N THR A 173 20.31 -14.97 -9.88
CA THR A 173 19.70 -14.87 -8.56
C THR A 173 20.68 -14.30 -7.52
N ASP A 174 20.28 -13.20 -6.88
CA ASP A 174 21.04 -12.47 -5.87
C ASP A 174 20.11 -12.03 -4.71
N PRO A 175 20.59 -11.98 -3.46
CA PRO A 175 19.80 -11.47 -2.34
C PRO A 175 19.60 -9.94 -2.35
N ALA A 176 20.36 -9.19 -3.19
CA ALA A 176 20.17 -7.76 -3.35
C ALA A 176 18.77 -7.45 -3.92
N LEU A 177 18.11 -6.46 -3.36
CA LEU A 177 16.83 -5.98 -3.87
C LEU A 177 17.05 -5.32 -5.23
N CYS A 178 16.40 -5.82 -6.28
CA CYS A 178 16.44 -5.25 -7.64
C CYS A 178 15.09 -4.58 -7.94
N TRP A 179 15.13 -3.29 -8.33
CA TRP A 179 13.92 -2.47 -8.52
C TRP A 179 14.16 -1.28 -9.46
N GLY A 180 13.11 -0.54 -9.80
CA GLY A 180 13.20 0.72 -10.53
C GLY A 180 13.66 0.56 -11.97
N MET A 181 13.17 -0.46 -12.66
CA MET A 181 13.59 -0.79 -14.02
C MET A 181 13.09 0.20 -15.06
N LYS A 182 13.93 0.54 -16.05
CA LYS A 182 13.56 1.40 -17.17
C LYS A 182 14.34 1.04 -18.44
N PHE A 183 13.63 0.73 -19.51
CA PHE A 183 14.24 0.56 -20.83
C PHE A 183 14.63 1.90 -21.45
N THR A 184 15.74 1.93 -22.20
CA THR A 184 15.99 2.98 -23.19
C THR A 184 14.93 2.94 -24.29
N LYS A 185 14.73 4.03 -25.00
CA LYS A 185 13.71 4.16 -26.05
C LYS A 185 13.86 3.14 -27.17
N ASP A 186 15.09 2.76 -27.49
CA ASP A 186 15.44 1.74 -28.50
C ASP A 186 15.31 0.29 -27.97
N GLY A 187 15.04 0.13 -26.66
CA GLY A 187 14.92 -1.18 -26.01
C GLY A 187 16.24 -1.97 -25.87
N GLN A 188 17.40 -1.35 -26.18
CA GLN A 188 18.68 -2.06 -26.19
C GLN A 188 19.35 -2.10 -24.81
N THR A 189 19.06 -1.13 -23.95
CA THR A 189 19.63 -1.03 -22.62
C THR A 189 18.52 -0.98 -21.56
N LEU A 190 18.75 -1.67 -20.44
CA LEU A 190 17.90 -1.63 -19.27
C LEU A 190 18.65 -0.99 -18.12
N PHE A 191 18.05 0.05 -17.53
CA PHE A 191 18.47 0.62 -16.24
C PHE A 191 17.73 -0.10 -15.12
N TYR A 192 18.40 -0.34 -14.00
CA TYR A 192 17.82 -0.93 -12.81
C TYR A 192 18.60 -0.50 -11.57
N THR A 193 17.94 -0.48 -10.44
CA THR A 193 18.53 -0.11 -9.15
C THR A 193 18.69 -1.35 -8.28
N THR A 194 19.81 -1.43 -7.53
CA THR A 194 19.99 -2.47 -6.54
C THR A 194 20.21 -1.84 -5.15
N THR A 195 19.65 -2.49 -4.13
CA THR A 195 19.92 -2.18 -2.73
C THR A 195 20.47 -3.42 -2.06
N GLN A 196 21.71 -3.35 -1.61
CA GLN A 196 22.37 -4.48 -0.94
C GLN A 196 21.72 -4.79 0.40
N PRO A 197 21.66 -6.06 0.82
CA PRO A 197 21.19 -6.42 2.15
C PRO A 197 21.93 -5.60 3.24
N ASN A 198 21.18 -5.16 4.25
CA ASN A 198 21.72 -4.42 5.40
C ASN A 198 22.28 -3.02 5.09
N THR A 199 21.98 -2.45 3.90
CA THR A 199 22.30 -1.06 3.58
C THR A 199 21.03 -0.27 3.25
N THR A 200 21.10 1.04 3.32
CA THR A 200 20.07 1.95 2.81
C THR A 200 20.52 2.63 1.52
N ILE A 201 21.73 2.30 1.05
CA ILE A 201 22.30 2.90 -0.16
C ILE A 201 21.89 2.06 -1.37
N SER A 202 21.19 2.68 -2.28
CA SER A 202 20.80 2.08 -3.55
C SER A 202 21.71 2.59 -4.67
N VAL A 203 22.01 1.74 -5.63
CA VAL A 203 22.92 2.02 -6.74
C VAL A 203 22.22 1.72 -8.06
N LEU A 204 22.23 2.71 -8.95
CA LEU A 204 21.72 2.56 -10.32
C LEU A 204 22.76 1.92 -11.21
N TYR A 205 22.34 0.91 -11.95
CA TYR A 205 23.13 0.22 -12.96
C TYR A 205 22.42 0.28 -14.33
N CYS A 206 23.18 0.07 -15.39
CA CYS A 206 22.65 -0.23 -16.72
C CYS A 206 23.30 -1.49 -17.29
N ILE A 207 22.52 -2.23 -18.11
CA ILE A 207 22.95 -3.48 -18.76
C ILE A 207 22.30 -3.56 -20.14
N ALA A 208 23.01 -4.15 -21.12
CA ALA A 208 22.41 -4.42 -22.42
C ALA A 208 21.38 -5.55 -22.31
N VAL A 209 20.27 -5.44 -23.03
CA VAL A 209 19.14 -6.37 -23.01
C VAL A 209 19.43 -7.64 -23.79
N HIS A 210 20.15 -7.52 -24.90
CA HIS A 210 20.52 -8.61 -25.78
C HIS A 210 22.03 -8.85 -25.76
N GLY A 211 22.45 -10.10 -25.59
CA GLY A 211 23.86 -10.49 -25.61
C GLY A 211 24.06 -11.79 -24.83
N GLY A 212 24.36 -12.87 -25.53
CA GLY A 212 24.71 -14.17 -24.93
C GLY A 212 26.07 -14.08 -24.21
N GLY A 213 26.07 -14.31 -22.90
CA GLY A 213 27.26 -14.30 -22.05
C GLY A 213 27.09 -13.35 -20.83
N ALA A 214 27.91 -13.55 -19.80
CA ALA A 214 27.89 -12.74 -18.61
C ALA A 214 28.23 -11.26 -18.92
N GLN A 215 27.24 -10.49 -19.26
CA GLN A 215 27.41 -9.05 -19.49
C GLN A 215 27.67 -8.34 -18.17
N ARG A 216 28.66 -7.46 -18.17
CA ARG A 216 29.00 -6.67 -16.99
C ARG A 216 28.07 -5.46 -16.89
N ALA A 217 27.22 -5.43 -15.86
CA ALA A 217 26.45 -4.25 -15.52
C ALA A 217 27.38 -3.07 -15.21
N ARG A 218 27.07 -1.89 -15.76
CA ARG A 218 27.82 -0.66 -15.50
C ARG A 218 27.10 0.17 -14.46
N GLN A 219 27.83 0.53 -13.40
CA GLN A 219 27.32 1.46 -12.40
C GLN A 219 27.17 2.87 -12.99
N VAL A 220 26.07 3.53 -12.69
CA VAL A 220 25.70 4.85 -13.20
C VAL A 220 25.66 5.89 -12.06
N VAL A 221 24.83 5.69 -11.03
CA VAL A 221 24.65 6.60 -9.92
C VAL A 221 24.64 5.83 -8.60
N VAL A 222 25.28 6.40 -7.58
CA VAL A 222 25.24 5.89 -6.20
C VAL A 222 24.31 6.77 -5.35
N ASN A 223 23.64 6.18 -4.39
CA ASN A 223 22.70 6.83 -3.49
C ASN A 223 21.51 7.48 -4.23
N ILE A 224 20.67 6.62 -4.77
CA ILE A 224 19.43 6.98 -5.45
C ILE A 224 18.23 6.43 -4.66
N ASP A 225 17.18 7.23 -4.48
CA ASP A 225 16.02 6.87 -3.65
C ASP A 225 14.72 6.68 -4.46
N SER A 226 14.74 6.94 -5.77
CA SER A 226 13.61 6.69 -6.65
C SER A 226 14.05 5.92 -7.91
N PRO A 227 13.12 5.29 -8.65
CA PRO A 227 13.36 4.90 -10.05
C PRO A 227 13.75 6.13 -10.88
N ILE A 228 14.40 5.90 -12.01
CA ILE A 228 14.77 6.99 -12.93
C ILE A 228 13.66 7.29 -13.94
N ALA A 229 13.68 8.52 -14.46
CA ALA A 229 13.04 8.88 -15.72
C ALA A 229 14.09 9.21 -16.78
N LEU A 230 13.91 8.68 -17.99
CA LEU A 230 14.75 9.03 -19.14
C LEU A 230 14.17 10.23 -19.88
N SER A 231 15.01 11.18 -20.27
CA SER A 231 14.59 12.30 -21.11
C SER A 231 14.17 11.81 -22.51
N PRO A 232 13.30 12.53 -23.24
CA PRO A 232 12.82 12.13 -24.56
C PRO A 232 13.92 11.96 -25.62
N ASP A 233 15.02 12.71 -25.48
CA ASP A 233 16.23 12.61 -26.31
C ASP A 233 17.12 11.41 -25.93
N GLY A 234 16.90 10.82 -24.76
CA GLY A 234 17.67 9.69 -24.23
C GLY A 234 19.04 10.07 -23.65
N GLU A 235 19.36 11.37 -23.51
CA GLU A 235 20.68 11.85 -23.09
C GLU A 235 20.79 12.11 -21.58
N ARG A 236 19.65 12.22 -20.88
CA ARG A 236 19.58 12.59 -19.46
C ARG A 236 18.68 11.66 -18.67
N ILE A 237 18.96 11.60 -17.36
CA ILE A 237 18.14 10.92 -16.37
C ILE A 237 17.66 11.93 -15.32
N ALA A 238 16.49 11.67 -14.75
CA ALA A 238 15.98 12.39 -13.57
C ALA A 238 15.62 11.39 -12.48
N PHE A 239 15.90 11.73 -11.24
CA PHE A 239 15.62 10.90 -10.07
C PHE A 239 15.52 11.74 -8.79
N VAL A 240 14.93 11.18 -7.75
CA VAL A 240 14.88 11.79 -6.42
C VAL A 240 15.97 11.18 -5.54
N ARG A 241 16.66 12.07 -4.80
CA ARG A 241 17.62 11.70 -3.76
C ARG A 241 17.27 12.42 -2.47
N SER A 242 17.28 11.67 -1.36
CA SER A 242 17.14 12.22 -0.03
C SER A 242 18.51 12.59 0.55
N PHE A 243 18.56 13.73 1.23
CA PHE A 243 19.70 14.18 2.02
C PHE A 243 19.27 14.30 3.49
N PRO A 244 19.20 13.17 4.21
CA PRO A 244 18.65 13.15 5.55
C PRO A 244 19.39 14.09 6.50
N GLY A 245 20.71 14.17 6.44
CA GLY A 245 21.54 15.10 7.24
C GLY A 245 21.27 16.58 6.96
N GLN A 246 20.64 16.92 5.83
CA GLN A 246 20.18 18.26 5.46
C GLN A 246 18.66 18.42 5.57
N HIS A 247 17.94 17.37 5.98
CA HIS A 247 16.48 17.32 6.07
C HIS A 247 15.77 17.73 4.79
N ARG A 248 16.25 17.28 3.64
CA ARG A 248 15.64 17.61 2.34
C ARG A 248 15.66 16.46 1.33
N ASP A 249 14.65 16.44 0.48
CA ASP A 249 14.58 15.62 -0.73
C ASP A 249 14.79 16.50 -1.96
N VAL A 250 15.50 15.98 -2.95
CA VAL A 250 15.92 16.74 -4.13
C VAL A 250 15.61 15.97 -5.40
N LEU A 251 14.96 16.62 -6.36
CA LEU A 251 14.86 16.14 -7.74
C LEU A 251 16.13 16.55 -8.49
N ILE A 252 16.87 15.55 -8.95
CA ILE A 252 18.16 15.71 -9.63
C ILE A 252 18.00 15.33 -11.11
N VAL A 253 18.65 16.08 -11.98
CA VAL A 253 18.86 15.75 -13.39
C VAL A 253 20.34 15.54 -13.63
N ALA A 254 20.71 14.45 -14.31
CA ALA A 254 22.09 14.11 -14.66
C ALA A 254 22.17 13.66 -16.12
N ASN A 255 23.36 13.56 -16.68
CA ASN A 255 23.58 12.89 -17.95
C ASN A 255 23.24 11.39 -17.83
N ILE A 256 23.02 10.71 -18.97
CA ILE A 256 22.70 9.28 -19.01
C ILE A 256 23.78 8.39 -18.40
N ASP A 257 25.02 8.86 -18.30
CA ASP A 257 26.16 8.18 -17.67
C ASP A 257 26.28 8.47 -16.16
N GLY A 258 25.40 9.29 -15.60
CA GLY A 258 25.39 9.74 -14.21
C GLY A 258 26.21 11.00 -13.92
N GLY A 259 26.91 11.55 -14.93
CA GLY A 259 27.69 12.77 -14.78
C GLY A 259 26.83 14.04 -14.78
N ASN A 260 27.45 15.17 -14.40
CA ASN A 260 26.84 16.51 -14.43
C ASN A 260 25.50 16.61 -13.67
N GLU A 261 25.44 16.07 -12.46
CA GLU A 261 24.26 16.17 -11.60
C GLU A 261 23.89 17.65 -11.34
N LYS A 262 22.63 17.97 -11.53
CA LYS A 262 22.05 19.29 -11.28
C LYS A 262 20.78 19.16 -10.47
N GLU A 263 20.72 19.85 -9.32
CA GLU A 263 19.49 19.99 -8.54
C GLU A 263 18.49 20.85 -9.30
N LEU A 264 17.27 20.34 -9.47
CA LEU A 264 16.19 21.04 -10.17
C LEU A 264 15.21 21.70 -9.22
N THR A 265 14.80 20.96 -8.18
CA THR A 265 13.94 21.45 -7.08
C THR A 265 14.17 20.61 -5.84
N SER A 266 13.81 21.15 -4.69
CA SER A 266 13.90 20.44 -3.41
C SER A 266 12.69 20.69 -2.52
N ARG A 267 12.51 19.81 -1.53
CA ARG A 267 11.56 19.98 -0.41
C ARG A 267 12.33 19.78 0.89
N THR A 268 12.11 20.70 1.84
CA THR A 268 12.67 20.58 3.19
C THR A 268 11.65 19.91 4.10
N HIS A 269 12.07 18.89 4.84
CA HIS A 269 11.21 18.18 5.77
C HIS A 269 10.53 19.12 6.77
N PRO A 270 9.26 18.89 7.10
CA PRO A 270 8.48 17.67 6.83
C PRO A 270 7.89 17.55 5.44
N ASP A 271 7.91 18.59 4.59
CA ASP A 271 7.52 18.43 3.19
C ASP A 271 8.49 17.52 2.45
N LYS A 272 7.99 16.69 1.53
CA LYS A 272 8.75 15.63 0.85
C LYS A 272 8.52 15.65 -0.65
N LEU A 273 9.48 15.11 -1.38
CA LEU A 273 9.24 14.56 -2.71
C LEU A 273 8.86 13.08 -2.59
N SER A 274 7.95 12.62 -3.42
CA SER A 274 7.66 11.19 -3.51
C SER A 274 8.87 10.46 -4.08
N PHE A 275 9.20 9.30 -3.52
CA PHE A 275 10.20 8.39 -4.08
C PHE A 275 9.63 7.53 -5.22
N SER A 276 8.50 7.93 -5.79
CA SER A 276 7.96 7.38 -7.02
C SER A 276 8.83 7.74 -8.23
N SER A 277 8.65 7.02 -9.32
CA SER A 277 9.31 7.36 -10.59
C SER A 277 8.88 8.75 -11.05
N PRO A 278 9.79 9.71 -11.22
CA PRO A 278 9.47 10.93 -11.96
C PRO A 278 9.17 10.62 -13.43
N SER A 279 8.63 11.58 -14.18
CA SER A 279 8.36 11.40 -15.60
C SER A 279 8.58 12.68 -16.40
N TRP A 280 9.36 12.59 -17.47
CA TRP A 280 9.58 13.68 -18.42
C TRP A 280 8.36 13.89 -19.30
N SER A 281 8.01 15.16 -19.55
CA SER A 281 7.09 15.51 -20.63
C SER A 281 7.72 15.18 -22.00
N PRO A 282 6.92 14.80 -23.01
CA PRO A 282 7.46 14.41 -24.33
C PRO A 282 8.25 15.51 -25.05
N ASP A 283 7.98 16.79 -24.74
CA ASP A 283 8.73 17.94 -25.27
C ASP A 283 10.03 18.23 -24.49
N GLY A 284 10.31 17.47 -23.44
CA GLY A 284 11.51 17.58 -22.63
C GLY A 284 11.60 18.81 -21.75
N LYS A 285 10.51 19.57 -21.54
CA LYS A 285 10.54 20.84 -20.79
C LYS A 285 10.14 20.70 -19.32
N LEU A 286 9.37 19.68 -18.98
CA LEU A 286 8.81 19.46 -17.65
C LEU A 286 9.16 18.08 -17.12
N ILE A 287 9.27 17.97 -15.79
CA ILE A 287 9.34 16.68 -15.09
C ILE A 287 8.18 16.61 -14.09
N ALA A 288 7.29 15.65 -14.24
CA ALA A 288 6.22 15.39 -13.29
C ALA A 288 6.74 14.53 -12.14
N VAL A 289 6.37 14.86 -10.90
CA VAL A 289 6.72 14.15 -9.68
C VAL A 289 5.69 14.41 -8.59
N GLY A 290 5.51 13.46 -7.67
CA GLY A 290 4.71 13.65 -6.47
C GLY A 290 5.44 14.52 -5.44
N ALA A 291 4.73 15.45 -4.78
CA ALA A 291 5.27 16.28 -3.72
C ALA A 291 4.24 16.52 -2.62
N SER A 292 4.64 16.45 -1.37
CA SER A 292 3.84 16.92 -0.24
C SER A 292 4.10 18.41 0.04
N ARG A 293 3.20 19.06 0.77
CA ARG A 293 3.31 20.48 1.11
C ARG A 293 2.57 20.82 2.41
N ASN A 294 2.99 21.91 3.05
CA ASN A 294 2.32 22.46 4.24
C ASN A 294 2.26 21.46 5.41
N ASN A 295 3.32 20.67 5.59
CA ASN A 295 3.41 19.62 6.61
C ASN A 295 2.32 18.54 6.48
N LYS A 296 1.73 18.37 5.30
CA LYS A 296 0.79 17.31 5.03
C LYS A 296 1.51 16.01 4.72
N LEU A 297 0.90 14.90 5.08
CA LEU A 297 1.37 13.55 4.71
C LEU A 297 0.94 13.16 3.29
N GLU A 298 -0.03 13.88 2.74
CA GLU A 298 -0.61 13.68 1.43
C GLU A 298 0.29 14.27 0.34
N PHE A 299 0.22 13.68 -0.84
CA PHE A 299 0.97 14.09 -2.01
C PHE A 299 0.06 14.75 -3.04
N SER A 300 0.56 15.81 -3.67
CA SER A 300 0.01 16.37 -4.90
C SER A 300 0.94 16.07 -6.08
N LEU A 301 0.42 16.09 -7.29
CA LEU A 301 1.22 15.92 -8.51
C LEU A 301 1.67 17.31 -9.00
N ILE A 302 2.99 17.48 -9.14
CA ILE A 302 3.60 18.73 -9.63
C ILE A 302 4.40 18.48 -10.91
N ALA A 303 4.50 19.50 -11.77
CA ALA A 303 5.46 19.57 -12.88
C ALA A 303 6.55 20.59 -12.58
N VAL A 304 7.79 20.17 -12.71
CA VAL A 304 8.98 20.99 -12.46
C VAL A 304 9.60 21.38 -13.79
N PRO A 305 9.64 22.69 -14.14
CA PRO A 305 10.27 23.16 -15.38
C PRO A 305 11.79 23.01 -15.34
N LEU A 306 12.41 22.54 -16.44
CA LEU A 306 13.87 22.46 -16.57
C LEU A 306 14.55 23.83 -16.61
N SER A 307 13.81 24.87 -16.92
CA SER A 307 14.30 26.25 -16.86
C SER A 307 14.67 26.74 -15.45
N GLY A 308 14.28 25.99 -14.42
CA GLY A 308 14.42 26.41 -13.01
C GLY A 308 13.31 27.36 -12.54
N ALA A 309 12.25 27.53 -13.33
CA ALA A 309 11.05 28.25 -12.87
C ALA A 309 10.32 27.47 -11.77
N ALA A 310 9.42 28.14 -11.05
CA ALA A 310 8.65 27.53 -9.97
C ALA A 310 7.86 26.31 -10.47
N ALA A 311 7.76 25.29 -9.64
CA ALA A 311 6.97 24.09 -9.93
C ALA A 311 5.49 24.45 -10.11
N ILE A 312 4.84 23.79 -11.07
CA ILE A 312 3.44 23.97 -11.43
C ILE A 312 2.64 22.84 -10.79
N GLU A 313 1.59 23.16 -10.08
CA GLU A 313 0.64 22.16 -9.60
C GLU A 313 -0.21 21.63 -10.76
N LEU A 314 -0.16 20.32 -10.97
CA LEU A 314 -0.87 19.67 -12.09
C LEU A 314 -2.30 19.28 -11.72
N CYS A 315 -2.60 19.12 -10.43
CA CYS A 315 -3.90 18.71 -9.96
C CYS A 315 -4.16 19.27 -8.54
N PRO A 316 -5.33 19.87 -8.29
CA PRO A 316 -5.66 20.43 -6.96
C PRO A 316 -5.99 19.35 -5.91
N TRP A 317 -5.87 18.08 -6.25
CA TRP A 317 -6.23 16.96 -5.40
C TRP A 317 -5.01 16.45 -4.66
N ASP A 318 -5.19 16.13 -3.38
CA ASP A 318 -4.20 15.48 -2.53
C ASP A 318 -4.49 13.97 -2.49
N TRP A 319 -3.42 13.17 -2.49
CA TRP A 319 -3.44 11.71 -2.48
C TRP A 319 -2.76 11.21 -1.22
N LYS A 320 -3.29 10.15 -0.61
CA LYS A 320 -2.68 9.50 0.56
C LYS A 320 -1.33 8.88 0.23
N ASP A 321 -1.22 8.28 -0.96
CA ASP A 321 0.02 7.74 -1.53
C ASP A 321 0.00 8.01 -3.03
N LEU A 322 1.14 8.36 -3.59
CA LEU A 322 1.32 8.57 -5.02
C LEU A 322 2.59 7.85 -5.44
N ARG A 323 2.41 6.86 -6.31
CA ARG A 323 3.51 6.07 -6.86
C ARG A 323 3.65 6.32 -8.33
N ALA A 324 4.46 5.66 -9.03
CA ALA A 324 4.72 5.72 -10.46
C ALA A 324 3.91 6.76 -11.26
N VAL A 325 4.61 7.64 -11.98
CA VAL A 325 4.02 8.64 -12.87
C VAL A 325 4.55 8.41 -14.29
N ALA A 326 3.68 8.52 -15.30
CA ALA A 326 4.07 8.41 -16.71
C ALA A 326 3.29 9.40 -17.58
N TRP A 327 4.00 10.20 -18.40
CA TRP A 327 3.41 11.00 -19.46
C TRP A 327 3.02 10.13 -20.65
N SER A 328 1.87 10.41 -21.27
CA SER A 328 1.54 9.90 -22.60
C SER A 328 2.50 10.49 -23.64
N ASN A 329 2.70 9.75 -24.73
CA ASN A 329 3.63 10.19 -25.80
C ASN A 329 3.22 11.48 -26.49
N ASP A 330 1.92 11.77 -26.54
CA ASP A 330 1.35 13.00 -27.12
C ASP A 330 1.35 14.19 -26.14
N GLY A 331 1.75 13.98 -24.89
CA GLY A 331 1.79 15.00 -23.85
C GLY A 331 0.42 15.46 -23.34
N ARG A 332 -0.66 14.77 -23.74
CA ARG A 332 -2.02 15.17 -23.37
C ARG A 332 -2.53 14.55 -22.08
N ASN A 333 -1.87 13.49 -21.60
CA ASN A 333 -2.28 12.78 -20.40
C ASN A 333 -1.08 12.42 -19.53
N LEU A 334 -1.32 12.39 -18.22
CA LEU A 334 -0.46 11.70 -17.26
C LEU A 334 -1.21 10.49 -16.73
N TYR A 335 -0.50 9.39 -16.59
CA TYR A 335 -0.96 8.18 -15.92
C TYR A 335 -0.17 8.01 -14.63
N PHE A 336 -0.84 7.67 -13.55
CA PHE A 336 -0.18 7.48 -12.26
C PHE A 336 -0.94 6.50 -11.38
N SER A 337 -0.23 5.90 -10.45
CA SER A 337 -0.80 5.03 -9.43
C SER A 337 -0.92 5.83 -8.13
N ALA A 338 -2.13 5.92 -7.57
CA ALA A 338 -2.38 6.68 -6.36
C ALA A 338 -3.51 6.10 -5.50
N THR A 339 -3.42 6.37 -4.19
CA THR A 339 -4.44 6.01 -3.20
C THR A 339 -5.20 7.26 -2.79
N GLU A 340 -6.52 7.25 -2.91
CA GLU A 340 -7.38 8.33 -2.40
C GLU A 340 -7.30 8.43 -0.87
N LEU A 341 -7.61 9.61 -0.33
CA LEU A 341 -7.56 9.86 1.12
C LEU A 341 -8.43 8.88 1.94
N ASN A 342 -9.55 8.44 1.36
CA ASN A 342 -10.50 7.54 2.00
C ASN A 342 -10.37 6.07 1.53
N SER A 343 -9.27 5.71 0.88
CA SER A 343 -9.01 4.37 0.35
C SER A 343 -7.72 3.79 0.92
N ASN A 344 -7.54 2.48 0.76
CA ASN A 344 -6.28 1.78 1.06
C ASN A 344 -5.73 1.01 -0.16
N SER A 345 -6.41 1.09 -1.30
CA SER A 345 -5.94 0.47 -2.54
C SER A 345 -5.39 1.51 -3.51
N LEU A 346 -4.21 1.22 -4.06
CA LEU A 346 -3.63 1.98 -5.15
C LEU A 346 -4.43 1.71 -6.42
N GLN A 347 -4.94 2.76 -7.04
CA GLN A 347 -5.63 2.67 -8.33
C GLN A 347 -4.85 3.42 -9.39
N ILE A 348 -5.04 3.05 -10.66
CA ILE A 348 -4.44 3.77 -11.78
C ILE A 348 -5.38 4.89 -12.19
N TRP A 349 -4.80 6.06 -12.39
CA TRP A 349 -5.48 7.29 -12.74
C TRP A 349 -4.94 7.86 -14.04
N ARG A 350 -5.79 8.57 -14.76
CA ARG A 350 -5.48 9.40 -15.90
C ARG A 350 -5.77 10.85 -15.55
N LEU A 351 -4.83 11.73 -15.80
CA LEU A 351 -4.98 13.19 -15.68
C LEU A 351 -4.78 13.82 -17.06
N PRO A 352 -5.85 14.30 -17.72
CA PRO A 352 -5.71 15.10 -18.93
C PRO A 352 -4.91 16.39 -18.63
N TYR A 353 -3.98 16.73 -19.52
CA TYR A 353 -3.16 17.94 -19.41
C TYR A 353 -3.47 18.90 -20.57
N PRO A 354 -3.67 20.20 -20.34
CA PRO A 354 -3.60 20.90 -19.04
C PRO A 354 -4.88 20.86 -18.19
N ASP A 355 -5.90 20.09 -18.58
CA ASP A 355 -7.16 19.98 -17.86
C ASP A 355 -6.92 19.15 -16.58
N CYS A 356 -7.33 19.67 -15.41
CA CYS A 356 -6.99 19.10 -14.11
C CYS A 356 -8.03 18.11 -13.56
N GLU A 357 -8.78 17.39 -14.39
CA GLU A 357 -9.82 16.46 -13.95
C GLU A 357 -9.31 15.02 -13.98
N ALA A 358 -8.80 14.54 -12.84
CA ALA A 358 -8.29 13.17 -12.71
C ALA A 358 -9.43 12.15 -12.86
N GLN A 359 -9.21 11.13 -13.68
CA GLN A 359 -10.15 10.05 -13.97
C GLN A 359 -9.55 8.71 -13.57
N ARG A 360 -10.33 7.88 -12.87
CA ARG A 360 -9.91 6.55 -12.45
C ARG A 360 -9.99 5.57 -13.62
N ILE A 361 -8.88 4.89 -13.93
CA ILE A 361 -8.82 3.81 -14.94
C ILE A 361 -9.20 2.48 -14.33
N THR A 362 -8.58 2.10 -13.19
CA THR A 362 -8.93 0.89 -12.47
C THR A 362 -9.89 1.21 -11.32
N ASN A 363 -10.85 0.33 -11.07
CA ASN A 363 -11.89 0.56 -10.08
C ASN A 363 -12.34 -0.75 -9.44
N ASP A 364 -11.39 -1.47 -8.86
CA ASP A 364 -11.63 -2.72 -8.15
C ASP A 364 -10.99 -2.68 -6.74
N THR A 365 -10.96 -3.82 -6.07
CA THR A 365 -10.41 -3.94 -4.71
C THR A 365 -8.93 -4.30 -4.68
N ASN A 366 -8.29 -4.49 -5.84
CA ASN A 366 -6.87 -4.76 -5.92
C ASN A 366 -6.07 -3.45 -5.81
N SER A 367 -4.79 -3.57 -5.52
CA SER A 367 -3.84 -2.48 -5.63
C SER A 367 -3.00 -2.64 -6.89
N TYR A 368 -2.69 -1.53 -7.55
CA TYR A 368 -1.84 -1.47 -8.74
C TYR A 368 -0.58 -0.67 -8.40
N GLU A 369 0.52 -1.37 -8.10
CA GLU A 369 1.68 -0.74 -7.45
C GLU A 369 2.56 0.02 -8.45
N GLU A 370 3.23 -0.64 -9.37
CA GLU A 370 4.11 0.01 -10.34
C GLU A 370 3.37 0.36 -11.64
N LEU A 371 3.97 1.25 -12.44
CA LEU A 371 3.42 1.65 -13.73
C LEU A 371 4.51 1.87 -14.75
N SER A 372 4.44 1.15 -15.85
CA SER A 372 5.31 1.32 -17.00
C SER A 372 4.47 1.43 -18.28
N LEU A 373 4.76 2.42 -19.11
CA LEU A 373 3.98 2.74 -20.30
C LEU A 373 4.81 2.48 -21.57
N ALA A 374 4.28 1.62 -22.45
CA ALA A 374 4.75 1.49 -23.82
C ALA A 374 4.03 2.49 -24.72
N LEU A 375 4.72 2.97 -25.73
CA LEU A 375 4.25 4.06 -26.59
C LEU A 375 3.51 3.55 -27.85
N HIS A 376 3.93 2.40 -28.39
CA HIS A 376 3.43 1.89 -29.67
C HIS A 376 3.36 0.35 -29.68
N PRO A 377 2.16 -0.26 -29.52
CA PRO A 377 0.87 0.38 -29.20
C PRO A 377 0.81 0.86 -27.75
N PRO A 378 -0.02 1.85 -27.41
CA PRO A 378 -0.21 2.29 -26.04
C PRO A 378 -0.60 1.08 -25.17
N THR A 379 0.31 0.70 -24.27
CA THR A 379 0.14 -0.45 -23.39
C THR A 379 0.69 -0.09 -22.03
N LEU A 380 -0.15 -0.18 -21.02
CA LEU A 380 0.24 0.04 -19.65
C LEU A 380 0.51 -1.30 -18.99
N VAL A 381 1.64 -1.42 -18.32
CA VAL A 381 2.02 -2.56 -17.49
C VAL A 381 2.06 -2.11 -16.05
N THR A 382 1.51 -2.93 -15.19
CA THR A 382 1.47 -2.70 -13.74
C THR A 382 1.56 -4.02 -12.99
N MET A 383 1.82 -3.95 -11.69
CA MET A 383 1.68 -5.09 -10.80
C MET A 383 0.36 -4.99 -10.03
N GLN A 384 -0.51 -5.95 -10.26
CA GLN A 384 -1.71 -6.14 -9.44
C GLN A 384 -1.30 -6.81 -8.14
N ALA A 385 -1.38 -6.08 -7.04
CA ALA A 385 -1.00 -6.54 -5.72
C ALA A 385 -2.22 -6.91 -4.88
N ASP A 386 -2.07 -8.00 -4.13
CA ASP A 386 -3.02 -8.44 -3.12
C ASP A 386 -2.24 -8.94 -1.90
N ALA A 387 -2.84 -8.88 -0.72
CA ALA A 387 -2.27 -9.43 0.49
C ALA A 387 -3.15 -10.57 1.00
N LEU A 388 -2.54 -11.71 1.24
CA LEU A 388 -3.16 -12.83 1.94
C LEU A 388 -2.45 -12.98 3.27
N ALA A 389 -3.18 -12.89 4.37
CA ALA A 389 -2.67 -13.14 5.70
C ALA A 389 -3.72 -13.86 6.53
N ASN A 390 -3.30 -14.87 7.24
CA ASN A 390 -4.13 -15.57 8.20
C ASN A 390 -3.39 -15.74 9.54
N ILE A 391 -4.14 -15.92 10.59
CA ILE A 391 -3.59 -16.13 11.92
C ILE A 391 -3.40 -17.63 12.13
N TRP A 392 -2.23 -17.98 12.63
CA TRP A 392 -1.77 -19.33 12.90
C TRP A 392 -1.36 -19.47 14.35
N ILE A 393 -1.63 -20.63 14.93
CA ILE A 393 -1.00 -21.10 16.17
C ILE A 393 0.17 -21.98 15.77
N VAL A 394 1.31 -21.73 16.40
CA VAL A 394 2.54 -22.50 16.22
C VAL A 394 2.92 -23.12 17.56
N PRO A 395 2.49 -24.36 17.85
CA PRO A 395 2.85 -25.03 19.07
C PRO A 395 4.35 -25.32 19.16
N ALA A 396 4.95 -25.25 20.33
CA ALA A 396 6.36 -25.62 20.50
C ALA A 396 6.58 -27.08 20.07
N GLY A 397 7.38 -27.29 19.01
CA GLY A 397 7.66 -28.61 18.44
C GLY A 397 6.48 -29.29 17.73
N GLY A 398 5.35 -28.59 17.55
CA GLY A 398 4.14 -29.09 16.88
C GLY A 398 3.93 -28.57 15.48
N VAL A 399 2.89 -29.07 14.81
CA VAL A 399 2.51 -28.62 13.46
C VAL A 399 1.74 -27.30 13.56
N PRO A 400 2.13 -26.25 12.82
CA PRO A 400 1.38 -25.00 12.75
C PRO A 400 -0.06 -25.22 12.26
N ARG A 401 -1.03 -24.59 12.93
CA ARG A 401 -2.46 -24.68 12.59
C ARG A 401 -3.02 -23.31 12.30
N ARG A 402 -3.64 -23.15 11.13
CA ARG A 402 -4.38 -21.96 10.75
C ARG A 402 -5.69 -21.87 11.53
N ILE A 403 -5.99 -20.71 12.13
CA ILE A 403 -7.20 -20.46 12.91
C ILE A 403 -8.17 -19.47 12.29
N THR A 404 -7.73 -18.71 11.28
CA THR A 404 -8.61 -17.83 10.50
C THR A 404 -8.62 -18.19 9.02
N SER A 405 -9.64 -17.74 8.28
CA SER A 405 -9.82 -18.08 6.86
C SER A 405 -10.16 -16.87 5.98
N GLY A 406 -10.03 -15.65 6.49
CA GLY A 406 -10.22 -14.44 5.71
C GLY A 406 -9.00 -14.12 4.84
N ARG A 407 -8.83 -12.85 4.46
CA ARG A 407 -7.78 -12.46 3.49
C ARG A 407 -6.61 -11.71 4.12
N THR A 408 -6.85 -10.92 5.16
CA THR A 408 -5.85 -9.95 5.66
C THR A 408 -5.75 -9.93 7.18
N GLU A 409 -6.14 -11.02 7.84
CA GLU A 409 -6.12 -11.08 9.29
C GLU A 409 -4.69 -11.00 9.85
N GLY A 410 -4.45 -9.96 10.65
CA GLY A 410 -3.17 -9.68 11.28
C GLY A 410 -2.12 -9.08 10.36
N PHE A 411 -2.45 -8.75 9.10
CA PHE A 411 -1.51 -8.12 8.16
C PHE A 411 -1.00 -6.78 8.67
N ASP A 412 -1.87 -5.97 9.28
CA ASP A 412 -1.57 -4.63 9.79
C ASP A 412 -1.49 -4.59 11.34
N GLY A 413 -1.21 -5.70 11.96
CA GLY A 413 -0.96 -5.79 13.40
C GLY A 413 -1.64 -6.96 14.10
N LEU A 414 -0.94 -7.49 15.07
CA LEU A 414 -1.38 -8.57 15.94
C LEU A 414 -0.79 -8.38 17.34
N ALA A 415 -1.59 -8.61 18.37
CA ALA A 415 -1.18 -8.62 19.77
C ALA A 415 -1.96 -9.71 20.55
N VAL A 416 -1.32 -10.29 21.58
CA VAL A 416 -1.87 -11.38 22.34
C VAL A 416 -1.82 -11.07 23.85
N THR A 417 -2.91 -11.34 24.57
CA THR A 417 -2.94 -11.23 26.05
C THR A 417 -2.26 -12.43 26.70
N ALA A 418 -1.95 -12.30 27.99
CA ALA A 418 -1.48 -13.39 28.83
C ALA A 418 -2.38 -14.63 28.75
N SER A 419 -3.70 -14.44 28.70
CA SER A 419 -4.69 -15.52 28.63
C SER A 419 -4.85 -16.13 27.24
N GLY A 420 -4.17 -15.60 26.23
CA GLY A 420 -4.25 -16.07 24.83
C GLY A 420 -5.36 -15.43 23.99
N ARG A 421 -6.01 -14.35 24.45
CA ARG A 421 -6.93 -13.62 23.59
C ARG A 421 -6.14 -12.82 22.55
N VAL A 422 -6.53 -12.95 21.28
CA VAL A 422 -5.84 -12.38 20.12
C VAL A 422 -6.57 -11.12 19.68
N PHE A 423 -5.84 -10.02 19.51
CA PHE A 423 -6.29 -8.77 18.88
C PHE A 423 -5.56 -8.60 17.57
N TYR A 424 -6.27 -8.29 16.50
CA TYR A 424 -5.66 -8.20 15.17
C TYR A 424 -6.37 -7.18 14.29
N ALA A 425 -5.63 -6.63 13.32
CA ALA A 425 -6.19 -5.82 12.26
C ALA A 425 -6.63 -6.69 11.09
N SER A 426 -7.76 -6.36 10.46
CA SER A 426 -8.26 -7.01 9.25
C SER A 426 -8.94 -5.99 8.34
N THR A 427 -8.71 -6.10 7.02
CA THR A 427 -9.28 -5.20 5.98
C THR A 427 -10.51 -5.81 5.29
N GLU A 428 -11.25 -6.70 5.94
CA GLU A 428 -12.44 -7.33 5.32
C GLU A 428 -13.44 -6.30 4.76
N ASN A 429 -13.51 -5.10 5.31
CA ASN A 429 -14.46 -4.04 4.96
C ASN A 429 -13.83 -2.83 4.26
N GLN A 430 -12.79 -3.03 3.43
CA GLN A 430 -12.06 -1.99 2.68
C GLN A 430 -11.15 -1.09 3.53
N GLN A 431 -11.35 -0.98 4.81
CA GLN A 431 -10.46 -0.31 5.77
C GLN A 431 -10.03 -1.30 6.84
N PRO A 432 -8.78 -1.21 7.32
CA PRO A 432 -8.34 -2.07 8.41
C PRO A 432 -9.10 -1.71 9.69
N ASP A 433 -9.69 -2.70 10.31
CA ASP A 433 -10.37 -2.57 11.59
C ASP A 433 -9.83 -3.58 12.59
N LEU A 434 -9.98 -3.27 13.88
CA LEU A 434 -9.55 -4.17 14.94
C LEU A 434 -10.64 -5.18 15.26
N TRP A 435 -10.20 -6.40 15.41
CA TRP A 435 -10.96 -7.57 15.81
C TRP A 435 -10.34 -8.22 17.02
N SER A 436 -11.12 -8.99 17.76
CA SER A 436 -10.59 -9.88 18.81
C SER A 436 -11.23 -11.25 18.72
N MET A 437 -10.49 -12.29 19.13
CA MET A 437 -10.94 -13.68 19.19
C MET A 437 -10.19 -14.44 20.27
N ASN A 438 -10.66 -15.61 20.64
CA ASN A 438 -9.89 -16.57 21.43
C ASN A 438 -8.78 -17.21 20.57
N SER A 439 -7.75 -17.77 21.19
CA SER A 439 -6.64 -18.40 20.47
C SER A 439 -7.06 -19.62 19.64
N ASP A 440 -8.21 -20.22 19.91
CA ASP A 440 -8.77 -21.30 19.09
C ASP A 440 -9.57 -20.81 17.86
N GLY A 441 -9.75 -19.50 17.71
CA GLY A 441 -10.53 -18.83 16.66
C GLY A 441 -12.00 -18.57 17.03
N SER A 442 -12.45 -19.03 18.18
CA SER A 442 -13.81 -18.79 18.66
C SER A 442 -14.02 -17.35 19.18
N ASP A 443 -15.27 -16.96 19.39
CA ASP A 443 -15.65 -15.62 19.90
C ASP A 443 -14.99 -14.47 19.13
N SER A 444 -14.94 -14.57 17.78
CA SER A 444 -14.44 -13.52 16.91
C SER A 444 -15.43 -12.37 16.83
N ARG A 445 -14.99 -11.14 17.14
CA ARG A 445 -15.82 -9.94 17.09
C ARG A 445 -15.05 -8.72 16.65
N GLN A 446 -15.69 -7.87 15.87
CA GLN A 446 -15.17 -6.56 15.44
C GLN A 446 -15.27 -5.55 16.59
N LEU A 447 -14.18 -4.82 16.84
CA LEU A 447 -14.08 -3.82 17.91
C LEU A 447 -14.15 -2.38 17.38
N THR A 448 -13.67 -2.15 16.15
CA THR A 448 -13.62 -0.79 15.53
C THR A 448 -14.21 -0.80 14.13
N ARG A 449 -14.49 0.43 13.60
CA ARG A 449 -15.02 0.65 12.24
C ARG A 449 -14.49 1.94 11.61
N ASP A 450 -13.38 2.47 12.13
CA ASP A 450 -12.89 3.81 11.81
C ASP A 450 -11.46 3.78 11.20
N GLY A 451 -11.04 2.67 10.61
CA GLY A 451 -9.69 2.52 10.04
C GLY A 451 -8.61 2.44 11.13
N CYS A 452 -8.44 1.27 11.75
CA CYS A 452 -7.57 1.09 12.92
C CYS A 452 -6.50 0.03 12.67
N LEU A 453 -5.25 0.32 13.14
CA LEU A 453 -4.03 -0.43 12.87
C LEU A 453 -3.23 -0.67 14.15
N PHE A 454 -2.28 -1.59 14.09
CA PHE A 454 -1.22 -1.80 15.07
C PHE A 454 -1.73 -1.94 16.50
N PRO A 455 -2.60 -2.91 16.79
CA PRO A 455 -3.06 -3.13 18.16
C PRO A 455 -1.89 -3.53 19.07
N SER A 456 -1.92 -3.01 20.28
CA SER A 456 -1.08 -3.42 21.40
C SER A 456 -1.96 -3.56 22.64
N VAL A 457 -1.80 -4.63 23.39
CA VAL A 457 -2.69 -4.96 24.50
C VAL A 457 -1.93 -5.03 25.82
N SER A 458 -2.53 -4.57 26.92
CA SER A 458 -2.00 -4.80 28.26
C SER A 458 -2.04 -6.29 28.60
N ARG A 459 -1.08 -6.76 29.41
CA ARG A 459 -0.95 -8.18 29.71
C ARG A 459 -2.22 -8.82 30.27
N ASP A 460 -2.97 -8.07 31.08
CA ASP A 460 -4.25 -8.46 31.67
C ASP A 460 -5.45 -8.33 30.72
N GLY A 461 -5.25 -7.78 29.53
CA GLY A 461 -6.29 -7.58 28.52
C GLY A 461 -7.26 -6.42 28.80
N ARG A 462 -7.03 -5.60 29.84
CA ARG A 462 -7.93 -4.49 30.18
C ARG A 462 -7.93 -3.38 29.15
N PHE A 463 -6.77 -3.05 28.57
CA PHE A 463 -6.60 -1.95 27.64
C PHE A 463 -5.99 -2.40 26.34
N VAL A 464 -6.47 -1.79 25.25
CA VAL A 464 -5.90 -1.93 23.90
C VAL A 464 -5.52 -0.53 23.43
N ALA A 465 -4.25 -0.35 23.10
CA ALA A 465 -3.75 0.83 22.39
C ALA A 465 -3.70 0.52 20.89
N TYR A 466 -4.01 1.49 20.05
CA TYR A 466 -4.05 1.33 18.60
C TYR A 466 -3.86 2.65 17.88
N VAL A 467 -3.61 2.57 16.58
CA VAL A 467 -3.59 3.74 15.69
C VAL A 467 -4.94 3.87 15.00
N SER A 468 -5.49 5.09 14.95
CA SER A 468 -6.66 5.40 14.12
C SER A 468 -6.42 6.65 13.29
N ALA A 469 -6.88 6.63 12.04
CA ALA A 469 -6.87 7.76 11.11
C ALA A 469 -8.13 8.64 11.24
N LYS A 470 -8.94 8.45 12.26
CA LYS A 470 -10.15 9.24 12.51
C LYS A 470 -9.79 10.73 12.66
N GLY A 471 -10.32 11.56 11.76
CA GLY A 471 -9.97 12.98 11.71
C GLY A 471 -8.85 13.34 10.73
N GLY A 472 -8.36 12.38 9.93
CA GLY A 472 -7.44 12.61 8.79
C GLY A 472 -5.96 12.35 9.09
N LYS A 473 -5.51 12.32 10.36
CA LYS A 473 -4.15 11.96 10.75
C LYS A 473 -4.15 10.71 11.63
N HIS A 474 -3.06 9.98 11.62
CA HIS A 474 -2.85 8.82 12.49
C HIS A 474 -2.55 9.28 13.91
N HIS A 475 -3.40 8.91 14.87
CA HIS A 475 -3.20 9.20 16.29
C HIS A 475 -3.25 7.94 17.13
N ILE A 476 -2.61 7.99 18.30
CA ILE A 476 -2.70 6.91 19.28
C ILE A 476 -4.03 7.04 20.05
N TRP A 477 -4.78 5.98 20.02
CA TRP A 477 -6.04 5.80 20.75
C TRP A 477 -5.91 4.67 21.75
N ARG A 478 -6.75 4.66 22.74
CA ARG A 478 -6.97 3.52 23.62
C ARG A 478 -8.43 3.15 23.69
N MET A 479 -8.72 1.91 23.99
CA MET A 479 -10.05 1.39 24.36
C MET A 479 -9.90 0.34 25.44
N ASP A 480 -11.00 -0.07 26.06
CA ASP A 480 -11.03 -1.24 26.92
C ASP A 480 -10.96 -2.53 26.08
N GLY A 481 -10.57 -3.67 26.70
CA GLY A 481 -10.40 -4.93 25.98
C GLY A 481 -11.67 -5.48 25.33
N ASP A 482 -12.85 -4.99 25.72
CA ASP A 482 -14.14 -5.31 25.11
C ASP A 482 -14.52 -4.41 23.94
N GLY A 483 -13.69 -3.39 23.62
CA GLY A 483 -13.90 -2.42 22.55
C GLY A 483 -14.62 -1.14 22.96
N ASN A 484 -14.99 -1.00 24.24
CA ASN A 484 -15.65 0.18 24.78
C ASN A 484 -14.67 1.30 25.20
N ASN A 485 -15.20 2.44 25.63
CA ASN A 485 -14.45 3.57 26.20
C ASN A 485 -13.28 4.06 25.34
N LYS A 486 -13.51 4.19 24.02
CA LYS A 486 -12.51 4.67 23.05
C LYS A 486 -12.12 6.12 23.36
N LYS A 487 -10.81 6.37 23.47
CA LYS A 487 -10.25 7.68 23.78
C LYS A 487 -9.02 7.96 22.95
N GLN A 488 -8.98 9.12 22.29
CA GLN A 488 -7.78 9.65 21.66
C GLN A 488 -6.79 10.12 22.74
N LEU A 489 -5.52 9.75 22.59
CA LEU A 489 -4.47 10.10 23.55
C LEU A 489 -3.48 11.12 23.00
N THR A 490 -3.25 11.17 21.71
CA THR A 490 -2.32 12.08 21.04
C THR A 490 -3.02 12.91 19.97
N ASP A 491 -2.48 14.09 19.66
CA ASP A 491 -3.02 15.08 18.71
C ASP A 491 -1.92 15.78 17.88
N GLY A 492 -0.73 15.14 17.73
CA GLY A 492 0.40 15.69 17.00
C GLY A 492 0.26 15.59 15.46
N ASP A 493 1.39 15.59 14.78
CA ASP A 493 1.44 15.52 13.31
C ASP A 493 1.29 14.10 12.73
N GLY A 494 1.09 13.14 13.59
CA GLY A 494 0.91 11.73 13.28
C GLY A 494 1.73 10.84 14.20
N GLU A 495 1.17 9.74 14.66
CA GLU A 495 1.83 8.79 15.56
C GLU A 495 1.55 7.35 15.14
N SER A 496 2.51 6.46 15.42
CA SER A 496 2.42 5.04 15.04
C SER A 496 3.09 4.11 16.04
N TYR A 497 2.84 2.83 15.87
CA TYR A 497 3.47 1.74 16.60
C TYR A 497 3.35 1.86 18.12
N PRO A 498 2.12 1.92 18.64
CA PRO A 498 1.93 1.94 20.08
C PRO A 498 2.39 0.62 20.71
N SER A 499 3.04 0.70 21.87
CA SER A 499 3.32 -0.42 22.73
C SER A 499 2.92 -0.09 24.16
N ILE A 500 1.90 -0.78 24.66
CA ILE A 500 1.36 -0.57 26.01
C ILE A 500 2.24 -1.27 27.03
N SER A 501 2.46 -0.67 28.18
CA SER A 501 3.15 -1.31 29.31
C SER A 501 2.36 -2.49 29.85
N SER A 502 3.06 -3.51 30.38
CA SER A 502 2.44 -4.75 30.86
C SER A 502 1.32 -4.50 31.87
N GLU A 503 1.51 -3.53 32.77
CA GLU A 503 0.55 -3.12 33.78
C GLU A 503 -0.53 -2.17 33.27
N GLY A 504 -0.48 -1.78 31.95
CA GLY A 504 -1.48 -0.91 31.33
C GLY A 504 -1.44 0.54 31.78
N ARG A 505 -0.30 1.08 32.27
CA ARG A 505 -0.22 2.44 32.80
C ARG A 505 0.19 3.49 31.78
N TRP A 506 1.00 3.13 30.79
CA TRP A 506 1.55 4.05 29.79
C TRP A 506 1.78 3.33 28.46
N ILE A 507 1.97 4.12 27.42
CA ILE A 507 2.18 3.67 26.04
C ILE A 507 3.42 4.34 25.51
N VAL A 508 4.32 3.57 24.88
CA VAL A 508 5.40 4.10 24.03
C VAL A 508 4.92 4.13 22.59
N TYR A 509 5.29 5.15 21.84
CA TYR A 509 4.93 5.31 20.44
C TYR A 509 6.02 6.07 19.67
N THR A 510 5.91 6.07 18.34
CA THR A 510 6.80 6.80 17.43
C THR A 510 6.01 7.91 16.75
N PRO A 511 6.34 9.21 16.92
CA PRO A 511 5.80 10.29 16.11
C PRO A 511 6.27 10.15 14.67
N GLN A 512 5.42 10.56 13.75
CA GLN A 512 5.72 10.65 12.31
C GLN A 512 5.89 12.13 11.91
N GLY A 513 6.53 12.40 10.77
CA GLY A 513 6.68 13.77 10.29
C GLY A 513 7.79 14.59 10.96
N GLN A 514 8.47 14.06 11.97
CA GLN A 514 9.63 14.73 12.58
C GLN A 514 10.90 14.46 11.78
N ALA A 515 11.84 15.41 11.84
CA ALA A 515 13.15 15.29 11.19
C ALA A 515 13.95 14.07 11.67
N ARG A 516 13.70 13.60 12.89
CA ARG A 516 14.24 12.36 13.46
C ARG A 516 13.12 11.56 14.12
N ASN A 517 13.01 10.29 13.77
CA ASN A 517 12.12 9.36 14.44
C ASN A 517 12.66 9.05 15.84
N THR A 518 11.93 9.44 16.85
CA THR A 518 12.28 9.29 18.28
C THR A 518 11.17 8.53 19.00
N LEU A 519 11.46 8.01 20.19
CA LEU A 519 10.45 7.37 21.03
C LEU A 519 9.86 8.36 22.01
N TRP A 520 8.57 8.27 22.20
CA TRP A 520 7.80 9.06 23.16
C TRP A 520 6.93 8.16 24.03
N ARG A 521 6.62 8.63 25.23
CA ARG A 521 5.76 7.94 26.19
C ARG A 521 4.59 8.83 26.60
N ILE A 522 3.40 8.26 26.70
CA ILE A 522 2.20 8.93 27.20
C ILE A 522 1.49 8.04 28.21
N SER A 523 0.84 8.65 29.23
CA SER A 523 -0.01 7.91 30.16
C SER A 523 -1.21 7.28 29.44
N ILE A 524 -1.67 6.11 29.89
CA ILE A 524 -2.90 5.45 29.38
C ILE A 524 -4.15 6.34 29.54
N ASN A 525 -4.12 7.30 30.45
CA ASN A 525 -5.19 8.26 30.65
C ASN A 525 -5.02 9.55 29.85
N GLY A 526 -3.95 9.67 29.04
CA GLY A 526 -3.57 10.88 28.32
C GLY A 526 -2.74 11.83 29.18
N GLY A 527 -2.57 13.05 28.71
CA GLY A 527 -1.73 14.09 29.34
C GLY A 527 -0.54 14.46 28.47
N GLN A 528 0.47 15.11 29.05
CA GLN A 528 1.63 15.57 28.30
C GLN A 528 2.56 14.39 27.96
N PRO A 529 2.93 14.19 26.68
CA PRO A 529 3.90 13.19 26.29
C PRO A 529 5.30 13.51 26.78
N ILE A 530 6.10 12.48 27.02
CA ILE A 530 7.49 12.56 27.44
C ILE A 530 8.37 11.93 26.37
N GLN A 531 9.34 12.68 25.88
CA GLN A 531 10.33 12.18 24.91
C GLN A 531 11.36 11.27 25.62
N LEU A 532 11.55 10.07 25.08
CA LEU A 532 12.44 9.06 25.64
C LEU A 532 13.83 9.02 24.99
N THR A 533 13.91 9.32 23.67
CA THR A 533 15.17 9.35 22.91
C THR A 533 15.33 10.70 22.20
N ARG A 534 16.55 11.24 22.09
CA ARG A 534 16.81 12.57 21.51
C ARG A 534 17.82 12.57 20.38
N ASP A 535 18.97 11.95 20.58
CA ASP A 535 20.15 12.06 19.70
C ASP A 535 20.31 10.86 18.76
N SER A 536 19.34 9.96 18.73
CA SER A 536 19.35 8.73 17.94
C SER A 536 18.01 8.52 17.25
N LEU A 537 18.00 7.69 16.20
CA LEU A 537 16.76 7.25 15.56
C LEU A 537 16.31 5.95 16.23
N ALA A 538 15.07 5.96 16.73
CA ALA A 538 14.45 4.82 17.39
C ALA A 538 12.97 4.71 17.00
N ILE A 539 12.56 3.53 16.57
CA ILE A 539 11.19 3.25 16.10
C ILE A 539 10.72 1.87 16.56
N LYS A 540 9.41 1.64 16.48
CA LYS A 540 8.77 0.32 16.71
C LYS A 540 9.15 -0.29 18.05
N ALA A 541 8.98 0.49 19.10
CA ALA A 541 9.30 0.08 20.46
C ALA A 541 8.34 -0.98 20.98
N VAL A 542 8.85 -1.91 21.82
CA VAL A 542 8.08 -2.87 22.58
C VAL A 542 8.52 -2.87 24.03
N VAL A 543 7.56 -2.79 24.94
CA VAL A 543 7.81 -2.78 26.39
C VAL A 543 8.04 -4.21 26.90
N SER A 544 9.02 -4.37 27.80
CA SER A 544 9.32 -5.68 28.41
C SER A 544 8.18 -6.19 29.31
N PRO A 545 8.07 -7.49 29.53
CA PRO A 545 7.04 -8.07 30.41
C PRO A 545 7.06 -7.54 31.84
N ASP A 546 8.22 -7.12 32.34
CA ASP A 546 8.38 -6.52 33.68
C ASP A 546 8.15 -4.99 33.70
N GLY A 547 7.90 -4.37 32.53
CA GLY A 547 7.67 -2.94 32.38
C GLY A 547 8.89 -2.05 32.57
N LYS A 548 10.10 -2.62 32.77
CA LYS A 548 11.31 -1.86 33.15
C LYS A 548 12.20 -1.51 31.97
N ARG A 549 12.01 -2.15 30.83
CA ARG A 549 12.84 -1.97 29.62
C ARG A 549 12.00 -1.80 28.38
N ILE A 550 12.60 -1.24 27.36
CA ILE A 550 12.00 -1.02 26.03
C ILE A 550 13.00 -1.56 25.00
N ALA A 551 12.57 -2.47 24.14
CA ALA A 551 13.33 -2.86 22.97
C ALA A 551 12.81 -2.10 21.74
N CYS A 552 13.69 -1.71 20.83
CA CYS A 552 13.31 -0.96 19.63
C CYS A 552 14.28 -1.20 18.47
N THR A 553 13.84 -0.88 17.27
CA THR A 553 14.73 -0.74 16.12
C THR A 553 15.44 0.61 16.25
N TYR A 554 16.77 0.59 16.22
CA TYR A 554 17.64 1.70 16.63
C TYR A 554 18.79 1.89 15.65
N ARG A 555 19.21 3.15 15.45
CA ARG A 555 20.50 3.52 14.91
C ARG A 555 20.98 4.83 15.54
N LYS A 556 22.29 4.93 15.75
CA LYS A 556 22.88 6.11 16.41
C LYS A 556 22.72 7.37 15.57
N ASP A 557 22.97 7.26 14.28
CA ASP A 557 22.82 8.33 13.29
C ASP A 557 22.42 7.73 11.94
N GLU A 558 22.29 8.56 10.93
CA GLU A 558 21.85 8.16 9.60
C GLU A 558 22.87 7.32 8.82
N ALA A 559 24.14 7.42 9.17
CA ALA A 559 25.22 6.63 8.57
C ALA A 559 25.36 5.24 9.22
N ASP A 560 24.80 5.06 10.42
CA ASP A 560 24.86 3.78 11.15
C ASP A 560 23.82 2.78 10.59
N LYS A 561 24.12 1.49 10.75
CA LYS A 561 23.19 0.41 10.42
C LYS A 561 22.09 0.31 11.46
N TRP A 562 20.91 -0.10 11.02
CA TRP A 562 19.84 -0.44 11.93
C TRP A 562 20.22 -1.63 12.82
N LYS A 563 19.89 -1.53 14.10
CA LYS A 563 20.19 -2.49 15.17
C LYS A 563 18.95 -2.69 16.04
N ILE A 564 18.98 -3.65 16.91
CA ILE A 564 18.03 -3.74 18.02
C ILE A 564 18.69 -3.14 19.25
N ALA A 565 18.04 -2.16 19.89
CA ALA A 565 18.50 -1.61 21.15
C ALA A 565 17.53 -1.93 22.29
N VAL A 566 18.06 -2.08 23.48
CA VAL A 566 17.31 -2.17 24.73
C VAL A 566 17.60 -0.92 25.55
N LEU A 567 16.57 -0.18 25.90
CA LEU A 567 16.60 1.04 26.69
C LEU A 567 15.98 0.78 28.07
N ALA A 568 16.27 1.63 29.04
CA ALA A 568 15.45 1.74 30.25
C ALA A 568 14.04 2.24 29.92
N ALA A 569 13.03 1.93 30.72
CA ALA A 569 11.64 2.39 30.51
C ALA A 569 11.51 3.93 30.53
N ASP A 570 12.43 4.62 31.19
CA ASP A 570 12.49 6.07 31.23
C ASP A 570 13.32 6.70 30.09
N GLY A 571 13.79 5.87 29.13
CA GLY A 571 14.56 6.29 27.97
C GLY A 571 16.05 6.44 28.25
N GLY A 572 16.72 7.30 27.46
CA GLY A 572 18.16 7.54 27.53
C GLY A 572 18.96 6.70 26.55
N GLU A 573 20.26 6.54 26.85
CA GLU A 573 21.17 5.74 26.01
C GLU A 573 20.85 4.24 26.09
N PRO A 574 21.12 3.48 25.02
CA PRO A 574 20.92 2.03 25.03
C PRO A 574 21.71 1.32 26.11
N LEU A 575 21.04 0.47 26.88
CA LEU A 575 21.69 -0.46 27.82
C LEU A 575 22.39 -1.60 27.07
N MET A 576 21.82 -2.04 25.97
CA MET A 576 22.33 -3.12 25.12
C MET A 576 21.99 -2.82 23.66
N VAL A 577 22.87 -3.29 22.74
CA VAL A 577 22.66 -3.16 21.29
C VAL A 577 23.05 -4.49 20.63
N PHE A 578 22.15 -5.00 19.78
CA PHE A 578 22.35 -6.23 19.03
C PHE A 578 22.28 -5.97 17.53
N GLY A 579 22.98 -6.77 16.73
CA GLY A 579 22.89 -6.72 15.28
C GLY A 579 21.48 -7.01 14.78
N LEU A 580 21.09 -6.39 13.69
CA LEU A 580 19.81 -6.63 13.02
C LEU A 580 20.09 -7.02 11.57
N PRO A 581 20.01 -8.30 11.22
CA PRO A 581 20.39 -8.79 9.89
C PRO A 581 19.51 -8.23 8.77
N TYR A 582 18.22 -8.00 9.05
CA TYR A 582 17.28 -7.47 8.08
C TYR A 582 16.43 -6.32 8.68
N PRO A 583 16.71 -5.05 8.34
CA PRO A 583 16.08 -3.89 8.98
C PRO A 583 14.64 -3.60 8.51
N TYR A 584 14.24 -4.12 7.35
CA TYR A 584 12.94 -3.84 6.76
C TYR A 584 11.85 -4.75 7.34
N HIS A 585 10.69 -4.18 7.67
CA HIS A 585 9.52 -4.89 8.22
C HIS A 585 9.76 -5.61 9.56
N GLN A 586 10.62 -5.06 10.42
CA GLN A 586 10.93 -5.67 11.70
C GLN A 586 9.74 -5.64 12.66
N VAL A 587 9.45 -6.82 13.19
CA VAL A 587 8.62 -7.03 14.37
C VAL A 587 9.53 -7.60 15.46
N ILE A 588 9.64 -6.89 16.56
CA ILE A 588 10.39 -7.30 17.74
C ILE A 588 9.39 -7.66 18.83
N ARG A 589 9.61 -8.74 19.56
CA ARG A 589 8.86 -9.13 20.75
C ARG A 589 9.82 -9.55 21.84
N TRP A 590 9.41 -9.35 23.07
CA TRP A 590 10.09 -9.95 24.20
C TRP A 590 9.70 -11.43 24.33
N SER A 591 10.64 -12.29 24.73
CA SER A 591 10.29 -13.61 25.20
C SER A 591 9.37 -13.51 26.44
N PRO A 592 8.47 -14.45 26.69
CA PRO A 592 7.54 -14.38 27.83
C PRO A 592 8.23 -14.20 29.19
N ASP A 593 9.44 -14.74 29.36
CA ASP A 593 10.27 -14.61 30.57
C ASP A 593 11.09 -13.29 30.62
N GLY A 594 11.07 -12.48 29.58
CA GLY A 594 11.80 -11.21 29.48
C GLY A 594 13.31 -11.35 29.37
N LYS A 595 13.86 -12.53 29.09
CA LYS A 595 15.32 -12.79 29.02
C LYS A 595 15.89 -12.74 27.61
N ALA A 596 15.04 -12.65 26.59
CA ALA A 596 15.45 -12.61 25.19
C ALA A 596 14.53 -11.70 24.36
N LEU A 597 15.01 -11.35 23.17
CA LEU A 597 14.26 -10.66 22.14
C LEU A 597 14.03 -11.58 20.95
N ASP A 598 12.79 -11.70 20.54
CA ASP A 598 12.39 -12.45 19.36
C ASP A 598 12.17 -11.46 18.21
N TYR A 599 12.72 -11.75 17.04
CA TYR A 599 12.67 -10.87 15.87
C TYR A 599 12.57 -11.69 14.58
N LEU A 600 12.17 -11.03 13.50
CA LEU A 600 12.13 -11.63 12.18
C LEU A 600 13.50 -11.53 11.51
N ASP A 601 14.00 -12.67 11.04
CA ASP A 601 15.16 -12.70 10.14
C ASP A 601 14.88 -13.59 8.93
N ARG A 602 15.55 -13.26 7.83
CA ARG A 602 15.36 -13.88 6.54
C ARG A 602 16.57 -14.74 6.19
N TYR A 603 16.50 -16.01 6.53
CA TYR A 603 17.48 -17.00 6.09
C TYR A 603 16.93 -17.78 4.90
N SER A 604 17.71 -17.92 3.84
CA SER A 604 17.28 -18.58 2.59
C SER A 604 15.98 -18.02 2.00
N GLY A 605 15.73 -16.71 2.19
CA GLY A 605 14.62 -16.00 1.56
C GLY A 605 13.28 -16.05 2.28
N VAL A 606 13.10 -16.91 3.26
CA VAL A 606 11.87 -17.02 4.04
C VAL A 606 12.07 -16.42 5.42
N PHE A 607 11.09 -15.62 5.87
CA PHE A 607 11.12 -15.05 7.21
C PHE A 607 10.84 -16.11 8.25
N ASN A 608 11.72 -16.20 9.24
CA ASN A 608 11.57 -17.02 10.43
C ASN A 608 11.81 -16.19 11.68
N ILE A 609 11.30 -16.66 12.80
CA ILE A 609 11.49 -16.01 14.09
C ILE A 609 12.81 -16.51 14.70
N TRP A 610 13.64 -15.57 15.11
CA TRP A 610 14.90 -15.79 15.77
C TRP A 610 14.86 -15.20 17.17
N ARG A 611 15.56 -15.83 18.11
CA ARG A 611 15.68 -15.40 19.50
C ARG A 611 17.10 -14.95 19.79
N GLN A 612 17.26 -13.71 20.21
CA GLN A 612 18.50 -13.13 20.73
C GLN A 612 18.46 -13.10 22.26
N PRO A 613 19.23 -13.92 22.96
CA PRO A 613 19.37 -13.84 24.41
C PRO A 613 20.00 -12.51 24.83
N LEU A 614 19.57 -11.95 25.96
CA LEU A 614 20.11 -10.67 26.47
C LEU A 614 21.51 -10.82 27.09
N ASP A 615 21.95 -12.04 27.39
CA ASP A 615 23.30 -12.31 27.89
C ASP A 615 24.38 -12.20 26.79
N GLY A 616 23.97 -11.91 25.54
CA GLY A 616 24.88 -11.76 24.41
C GLY A 616 25.27 -13.06 23.72
N SER A 617 24.74 -14.21 24.15
CA SER A 617 24.93 -15.46 23.43
C SER A 617 24.34 -15.42 22.01
N ALA A 618 24.81 -16.31 21.14
CA ALA A 618 24.41 -16.35 19.74
C ALA A 618 22.88 -16.53 19.58
N PRO A 619 22.26 -15.86 18.60
CA PRO A 619 20.84 -16.00 18.33
C PRO A 619 20.52 -17.42 17.85
N THR A 620 19.31 -17.89 18.18
CA THR A 620 18.79 -19.20 17.78
C THR A 620 17.51 -19.07 16.98
N GLN A 621 17.34 -19.91 15.98
CA GLN A 621 16.12 -19.95 15.17
C GLN A 621 15.02 -20.71 15.92
N LEU A 622 13.84 -20.10 16.05
CA LEU A 622 12.68 -20.68 16.74
C LEU A 622 11.68 -21.35 15.80
N THR A 623 11.58 -20.88 14.55
CA THR A 623 10.66 -21.43 13.55
C THR A 623 11.41 -21.85 12.31
N ASN A 624 10.89 -22.83 11.58
CA ASN A 624 11.50 -23.36 10.37
C ASN A 624 10.48 -23.42 9.23
N PHE A 625 9.92 -22.25 8.87
CA PHE A 625 9.02 -22.14 7.74
C PHE A 625 9.80 -22.13 6.44
N THR A 626 9.26 -22.81 5.42
CA THR A 626 9.84 -22.91 4.07
C THR A 626 9.10 -22.07 3.05
N GLU A 627 7.94 -21.53 3.41
CA GLU A 627 7.10 -20.70 2.56
C GLU A 627 6.35 -19.66 3.40
N ASP A 628 5.73 -18.68 2.76
CA ASP A 628 5.01 -17.56 3.35
C ASP A 628 5.88 -16.59 4.15
N ALA A 629 5.39 -15.37 4.29
CA ALA A 629 5.97 -14.37 5.17
C ALA A 629 5.27 -14.36 6.53
N ILE A 630 6.00 -14.01 7.56
CA ILE A 630 5.41 -13.64 8.85
C ILE A 630 5.28 -12.11 8.85
N PHE A 631 4.05 -11.61 9.02
CA PHE A 631 3.79 -10.17 9.09
C PHE A 631 3.87 -9.67 10.52
N TYR A 632 3.25 -10.41 11.46
CA TYR A 632 3.29 -10.16 12.89
C TYR A 632 3.30 -11.47 13.66
N PHE A 633 3.81 -11.43 14.88
CA PHE A 633 3.73 -12.55 15.83
C PHE A 633 3.71 -12.02 17.26
N ASP A 634 3.20 -12.83 18.18
CA ASP A 634 3.22 -12.55 19.62
C ASP A 634 3.08 -13.86 20.40
N TRP A 635 3.28 -13.79 21.72
CA TRP A 635 3.27 -14.92 22.64
C TRP A 635 2.19 -14.78 23.71
N ASP A 636 1.54 -15.86 24.04
CA ASP A 636 0.78 -15.94 25.31
C ASP A 636 1.70 -16.32 26.49
N ASP A 637 1.17 -16.29 27.71
CA ASP A 637 1.93 -16.63 28.93
C ASP A 637 2.30 -18.12 29.01
N LYS A 638 1.67 -18.98 28.23
CA LYS A 638 2.01 -20.40 28.11
C LYS A 638 3.17 -20.66 27.15
N GLY A 639 3.69 -19.62 26.52
CA GLY A 639 4.72 -19.70 25.48
C GLY A 639 4.20 -20.22 24.15
N GLN A 640 2.89 -20.12 23.90
CA GLN A 640 2.31 -20.44 22.62
C GLN A 640 2.52 -19.27 21.65
N LEU A 641 3.09 -19.55 20.49
CA LEU A 641 3.29 -18.58 19.42
C LEU A 641 2.02 -18.43 18.58
N ILE A 642 1.56 -17.19 18.43
CA ILE A 642 0.51 -16.81 17.50
C ILE A 642 1.14 -15.92 16.43
N ALA A 643 0.96 -16.26 15.16
CA ALA A 643 1.58 -15.53 14.05
C ALA A 643 0.58 -15.22 12.92
N ALA A 644 0.62 -14.01 12.41
CA ALA A 644 -0.03 -13.64 11.16
C ALA A 644 0.91 -13.99 10.01
N ARG A 645 0.52 -14.96 9.18
CA ARG A 645 1.34 -15.50 8.08
C ARG A 645 0.58 -15.48 6.77
N GLY A 646 1.32 -15.29 5.68
CA GLY A 646 0.79 -15.35 4.33
C GLY A 646 1.74 -14.76 3.30
N ALA A 647 1.21 -14.25 2.20
CA ALA A 647 1.98 -13.73 1.10
C ALA A 647 1.43 -12.39 0.58
N LYS A 648 2.34 -11.51 0.18
CA LYS A 648 1.99 -10.46 -0.79
C LYS A 648 2.04 -11.08 -2.17
N ILE A 649 0.88 -11.19 -2.79
CA ILE A 649 0.73 -11.70 -4.16
C ILE A 649 0.85 -10.51 -5.09
N ARG A 650 1.75 -10.57 -6.05
CA ARG A 650 1.94 -9.57 -7.09
C ARG A 650 2.05 -10.23 -8.44
N ASP A 651 1.10 -9.93 -9.31
CA ASP A 651 1.08 -10.44 -10.66
C ASP A 651 1.18 -9.31 -11.68
N ILE A 652 1.87 -9.58 -12.78
CA ILE A 652 2.00 -8.65 -13.89
C ILE A 652 0.68 -8.59 -14.65
N VAL A 653 0.20 -7.37 -14.88
CA VAL A 653 -1.01 -7.09 -15.62
C VAL A 653 -0.72 -6.11 -16.76
N LEU A 654 -1.23 -6.43 -17.95
CA LEU A 654 -1.27 -5.54 -19.10
C LEU A 654 -2.64 -4.89 -19.19
N ILE A 655 -2.66 -3.59 -19.41
CA ILE A 655 -3.87 -2.82 -19.69
C ILE A 655 -3.74 -2.18 -21.07
N ARG A 656 -4.70 -2.44 -21.94
CA ARG A 656 -4.76 -1.92 -23.31
C ARG A 656 -6.05 -1.14 -23.53
N ASN A 657 -6.07 -0.25 -24.53
CA ASN A 657 -7.25 0.55 -24.89
C ASN A 657 -7.78 1.36 -23.70
N PHE A 658 -6.89 2.01 -22.98
CA PHE A 658 -7.19 2.83 -21.77
C PHE A 658 -7.16 4.35 -22.08
N GLU A 659 -6.91 4.75 -23.34
CA GLU A 659 -6.86 6.14 -23.83
C GLU A 659 -8.25 6.74 -24.11
#